data_ebbfc74c3b1e17ca5fc87fab65d07bff
#
_entry.id   ebbfc74c3b1e17ca5fc87fab65d07bff
#
_cell.length_a   1.000
_cell.length_b   1.000
_cell.length_c   1.000
_cell.angle_alpha   90.00
_cell.angle_beta   90.00
_cell.angle_gamma   90.00
#
_symmetry.space_group_name_H-M   'P 1'
#
loop_
_entity.id
_entity.type
_entity.pdbx_description
1 polymer ?
#
loop_
_entity_poly.entity_id
_entity_poly.type
_entity_poly.pdbx_seq_one_letter_code
_entity_poly.pdbx_strand_id
1 'polypeptide(L)'
;MKNNVNLFLAVSVIVSLCSFLFAVWLYKWVERQPSSNVQIARIGELIRGGANTFLKKEYTVLAKFAGAAAVLIFLFLPSPVWTGNVIPNIIMTISYLAGTVFSAAAGKIGIQIATIANKKTAEAAQKGIQPSFMCGFRGGAVMGMAVVGSTLLGVSLVFFLTNNTTSLLGFSFGASSLALFAKAGGGIFTKTADISADLVGKVELGIPEDDPRNPAVIADNVGDNVGDVAGMGADLFDSNVASMAAALVMAVSLDKAVGGSQNSATVFCYAAIGLLASIIGVATARMGKNGNPTRALNSSTYVTTAIFAVLTALATWFFGLEWRIWGASIIGLLVGVVIGIASDYFTDDTKPPVHQVANASETGPAFTILSGVSYGFISTLPAMIGIGISALAAYKICEPLGGGYPMFGIAMSAVGMLSIVGMIISNDAYGPIVDNARGLAEMGDLGDEVLDITDSLDSAGNTVKAVTKGFAIGAAGLTVIALLGAFISEVNEAGASIAGFVPITGFDIMNPAVFFGMLVGASIPAVFSAMLMLGVDRNAQRMIAEIHRQFREIAGLKEGDPNVEPEYDKCIEIATHGALKELIPAGLMAILSTIIVGFVGGVEAIGGFLTGNIVSGLLLALFMSNAGGLWDNSKKFIESGHNGGKGSSAHKAAVVGDTVGDPFKDTAGPSINTQITVVSLVSSLMSTLFLTMSLFH
;
A
#
# COMPACT_ATOMS: atom_id res chain seq x y z
N MET A 1 -33.31 -12.88 -12.79
CA MET A 1 -32.16 -12.83 -11.87
C MET A 1 -30.78 -12.90 -12.57
N LYS A 2 -30.59 -13.71 -13.64
CA LYS A 2 -29.32 -13.71 -14.40
C LYS A 2 -28.91 -12.34 -14.99
N ASN A 3 -29.82 -11.40 -15.15
CA ASN A 3 -29.52 -10.09 -15.75
C ASN A 3 -28.81 -9.09 -14.80
N ASN A 4 -28.83 -9.29 -13.48
CA ASN A 4 -28.27 -8.30 -12.55
C ASN A 4 -26.75 -8.28 -12.55
N VAL A 5 -26.05 -9.44 -12.65
CA VAL A 5 -24.58 -9.46 -12.72
C VAL A 5 -24.09 -8.75 -13.98
N ASN A 6 -24.68 -9.05 -15.13
CA ASN A 6 -24.28 -8.40 -16.38
C ASN A 6 -24.53 -6.89 -16.38
N LEU A 7 -25.61 -6.47 -15.72
CA LEU A 7 -25.89 -5.04 -15.52
C LEU A 7 -24.79 -4.37 -14.70
N PHE A 8 -24.43 -4.96 -13.53
CA PHE A 8 -23.42 -4.36 -12.67
C PHE A 8 -21.99 -4.48 -13.23
N LEU A 9 -21.71 -5.52 -14.03
CA LEU A 9 -20.48 -5.57 -14.82
C LEU A 9 -20.40 -4.43 -15.82
N ALA A 10 -21.48 -4.17 -16.56
CA ALA A 10 -21.53 -3.03 -17.49
C ALA A 10 -21.40 -1.68 -16.74
N VAL A 11 -22.09 -1.52 -15.61
CA VAL A 11 -21.95 -0.33 -14.75
C VAL A 11 -20.52 -0.18 -14.25
N SER A 12 -19.87 -1.26 -13.81
CA SER A 12 -18.48 -1.24 -13.34
C SER A 12 -17.52 -0.77 -14.45
N VAL A 13 -17.68 -1.25 -15.66
CA VAL A 13 -16.88 -0.79 -16.82
C VAL A 13 -17.14 0.69 -17.10
N ILE A 14 -18.40 1.12 -17.11
CA ILE A 14 -18.76 2.53 -17.36
C ILE A 14 -18.15 3.44 -16.28
N VAL A 15 -18.31 3.10 -15.01
CA VAL A 15 -17.76 3.90 -13.89
C VAL A 15 -16.24 3.92 -13.94
N SER A 16 -15.58 2.82 -14.30
CA SER A 16 -14.12 2.79 -14.51
C SER A 16 -13.68 3.74 -15.64
N LEU A 17 -14.39 3.74 -16.76
CA LEU A 17 -14.12 4.67 -17.85
C LEU A 17 -14.36 6.14 -17.44
N CYS A 18 -15.41 6.41 -16.68
CA CYS A 18 -15.65 7.74 -16.10
C CYS A 18 -14.50 8.16 -15.17
N SER A 19 -13.98 7.23 -14.37
CA SER A 19 -12.83 7.46 -13.49
C SER A 19 -11.58 7.84 -14.30
N PHE A 20 -11.29 7.15 -15.39
CA PHE A 20 -10.16 7.50 -16.26
C PHE A 20 -10.34 8.86 -16.95
N LEU A 21 -11.54 9.17 -17.43
CA LEU A 21 -11.82 10.48 -18.00
C LEU A 21 -11.63 11.60 -16.98
N PHE A 22 -12.07 11.36 -15.74
CA PHE A 22 -11.89 12.28 -14.63
C PHE A 22 -10.40 12.41 -14.25
N ALA A 23 -9.65 11.31 -14.20
CA ALA A 23 -8.21 11.31 -13.98
C ALA A 23 -7.47 12.13 -15.08
N VAL A 24 -7.83 11.95 -16.34
CA VAL A 24 -7.25 12.74 -17.46
C VAL A 24 -7.59 14.23 -17.32
N TRP A 25 -8.81 14.55 -16.88
CA TRP A 25 -9.20 15.95 -16.65
C TRP A 25 -8.36 16.57 -15.51
N LEU A 26 -8.19 15.85 -14.39
CA LEU A 26 -7.36 16.29 -13.26
C LEU A 26 -5.89 16.43 -13.69
N TYR A 27 -5.35 15.45 -14.42
CA TYR A 27 -3.98 15.48 -14.96
C TYR A 27 -3.74 16.74 -15.79
N LYS A 28 -4.61 17.00 -16.78
CA LYS A 28 -4.50 18.19 -17.61
C LYS A 28 -4.67 19.49 -16.83
N TRP A 29 -5.48 19.48 -15.78
CA TRP A 29 -5.62 20.64 -14.91
C TRP A 29 -4.32 20.94 -14.15
N VAL A 30 -3.66 19.92 -13.57
CA VAL A 30 -2.37 20.08 -12.87
C VAL A 30 -1.29 20.50 -13.86
N GLU A 31 -1.20 19.86 -15.03
CA GLU A 31 -0.21 20.17 -16.07
C GLU A 31 -0.28 21.63 -16.53
N ARG A 32 -1.48 22.18 -16.62
CA ARG A 32 -1.72 23.57 -17.07
C ARG A 32 -1.42 24.62 -16.01
N GLN A 33 -1.14 24.25 -14.77
CA GLN A 33 -0.76 25.25 -13.78
C GLN A 33 0.54 25.93 -14.18
N PRO A 34 0.66 27.25 -13.93
CA PRO A 34 1.86 28.00 -14.31
C PRO A 34 3.12 27.40 -13.63
N SER A 35 4.21 27.40 -14.35
CA SER A 35 5.54 27.04 -13.85
C SER A 35 6.54 27.85 -14.65
N SER A 36 7.21 28.76 -13.99
CA SER A 36 8.10 29.74 -14.63
C SER A 36 9.50 29.79 -14.00
N ASN A 37 9.70 29.16 -12.84
CA ASN A 37 11.00 29.13 -12.18
C ASN A 37 11.92 28.11 -12.88
N VAL A 38 13.02 28.62 -13.43
CA VAL A 38 14.00 27.82 -14.20
C VAL A 38 14.72 26.79 -13.31
N GLN A 39 15.03 27.16 -12.07
CA GLN A 39 15.73 26.28 -11.14
C GLN A 39 14.84 25.11 -10.68
N ILE A 40 13.59 25.38 -10.30
CA ILE A 40 12.60 24.34 -9.98
C ILE A 40 12.34 23.43 -11.19
N ALA A 41 12.24 23.99 -12.38
CA ALA A 41 12.07 23.21 -13.60
C ALA A 41 13.26 22.25 -13.82
N ARG A 42 14.49 22.73 -13.62
CA ARG A 42 15.72 21.94 -13.75
C ARG A 42 15.79 20.81 -12.72
N ILE A 43 15.62 21.12 -11.44
CA ILE A 43 15.65 20.12 -10.35
C ILE A 43 14.53 19.09 -10.55
N GLY A 44 13.33 19.56 -10.88
CA GLY A 44 12.20 18.67 -11.16
C GLY A 44 12.42 17.74 -12.37
N GLU A 45 13.22 18.15 -13.37
CA GLU A 45 13.61 17.23 -14.47
C GLU A 45 14.68 16.22 -14.02
N LEU A 46 15.58 16.57 -13.10
CA LEU A 46 16.52 15.61 -12.48
C LEU A 46 15.74 14.54 -11.70
N ILE A 47 14.80 14.94 -10.86
CA ILE A 47 13.93 14.03 -10.10
C ILE A 47 13.14 13.13 -11.06
N ARG A 48 12.52 13.69 -12.09
CA ARG A 48 11.77 12.92 -13.09
C ARG A 48 12.66 11.94 -13.86
N GLY A 49 13.86 12.37 -14.24
CA GLY A 49 14.86 11.52 -14.90
C GLY A 49 15.27 10.34 -14.05
N GLY A 50 15.57 10.58 -12.77
CA GLY A 50 15.89 9.55 -11.78
C GLY A 50 14.76 8.55 -11.59
N ALA A 51 13.53 9.04 -11.37
CA ALA A 51 12.35 8.21 -11.19
C ALA A 51 12.07 7.32 -12.42
N ASN A 52 12.19 7.85 -13.63
CA ASN A 52 12.03 7.07 -14.86
C ASN A 52 13.17 6.04 -15.03
N THR A 53 14.39 6.36 -14.63
CA THR A 53 15.54 5.44 -14.68
C THR A 53 15.33 4.27 -13.75
N PHE A 54 14.92 4.52 -12.50
CA PHE A 54 14.56 3.48 -11.54
C PHE A 54 13.44 2.61 -12.09
N LEU A 55 12.32 3.21 -12.50
CA LEU A 55 11.15 2.49 -13.00
C LEU A 55 11.51 1.57 -14.19
N LYS A 56 12.32 2.05 -15.14
CA LYS A 56 12.75 1.23 -16.27
C LYS A 56 13.58 0.02 -15.84
N LYS A 57 14.51 0.18 -14.90
CA LYS A 57 15.33 -0.91 -14.37
C LYS A 57 14.48 -1.88 -13.56
N GLU A 58 13.62 -1.39 -12.69
CA GLU A 58 12.70 -2.18 -11.88
C GLU A 58 11.77 -3.01 -12.77
N TYR A 59 11.07 -2.39 -13.73
CA TYR A 59 10.16 -3.12 -14.63
C TYR A 59 10.87 -4.13 -15.52
N THR A 60 12.14 -3.92 -15.83
CA THR A 60 12.95 -4.93 -16.54
C THR A 60 13.18 -6.18 -15.68
N VAL A 61 13.46 -6.00 -14.40
CA VAL A 61 13.61 -7.12 -13.44
C VAL A 61 12.27 -7.80 -13.21
N LEU A 62 11.22 -7.03 -13.00
CA LEU A 62 9.86 -7.55 -12.79
C LEU A 62 9.32 -8.30 -14.00
N ALA A 63 9.59 -7.84 -15.23
CA ALA A 63 9.20 -8.55 -16.44
C ALA A 63 9.87 -9.93 -16.55
N LYS A 64 11.14 -10.06 -16.14
CA LYS A 64 11.85 -11.35 -16.09
C LYS A 64 11.23 -12.28 -15.04
N PHE A 65 10.94 -11.76 -13.85
CA PHE A 65 10.26 -12.50 -12.79
C PHE A 65 8.87 -12.94 -13.25
N ALA A 66 8.05 -12.01 -13.77
CA ALA A 66 6.71 -12.30 -14.26
C ALA A 66 6.72 -13.31 -15.41
N GLY A 67 7.69 -13.25 -16.30
CA GLY A 67 7.88 -14.26 -17.36
C GLY A 67 8.19 -15.63 -16.80
N ALA A 68 9.10 -15.74 -15.83
CA ALA A 68 9.42 -17.02 -15.18
C ALA A 68 8.21 -17.57 -14.41
N ALA A 69 7.51 -16.73 -13.66
CA ALA A 69 6.29 -17.11 -12.95
C ALA A 69 5.18 -17.56 -13.92
N ALA A 70 5.00 -16.84 -15.03
CA ALA A 70 4.02 -17.20 -16.06
C ALA A 70 4.29 -18.60 -16.66
N VAL A 71 5.55 -18.95 -16.87
CA VAL A 71 5.93 -20.31 -17.33
C VAL A 71 5.57 -21.36 -16.28
N LEU A 72 5.86 -21.11 -15.00
CA LEU A 72 5.51 -22.03 -13.91
C LEU A 72 3.99 -22.17 -13.76
N ILE A 73 3.25 -21.06 -13.80
CA ILE A 73 1.78 -21.05 -13.77
C ILE A 73 1.24 -21.87 -14.94
N PHE A 74 1.74 -21.64 -16.15
CA PHE A 74 1.32 -22.40 -17.33
C PHE A 74 1.56 -23.90 -17.18
N LEU A 75 2.71 -24.31 -16.63
CA LEU A 75 3.07 -25.72 -16.52
C LEU A 75 2.28 -26.46 -15.42
N PHE A 76 1.98 -25.77 -14.30
CA PHE A 76 1.51 -26.44 -13.09
C PHE A 76 0.10 -26.03 -12.64
N LEU A 77 -0.45 -24.87 -13.05
CA LEU A 77 -1.67 -24.32 -12.47
C LEU A 77 -2.81 -24.12 -13.51
N PRO A 78 -4.06 -24.45 -13.16
CA PRO A 78 -4.53 -25.00 -11.88
C PRO A 78 -4.20 -26.48 -11.70
N SER A 79 -3.77 -27.17 -12.74
CA SER A 79 -3.30 -28.54 -12.72
C SER A 79 -2.16 -28.71 -13.72
N PRO A 80 -1.24 -29.69 -13.52
CA PRO A 80 -0.13 -29.88 -14.44
C PRO A 80 -0.59 -30.13 -15.89
N VAL A 81 0.02 -29.48 -16.88
CA VAL A 81 -0.38 -29.54 -18.30
C VAL A 81 -0.39 -30.93 -18.87
N TRP A 82 0.38 -31.89 -18.33
CA TRP A 82 0.42 -33.30 -18.77
C TRP A 82 -0.78 -34.12 -18.30
N THR A 83 -1.69 -33.54 -17.50
CA THR A 83 -2.94 -34.20 -17.08
C THR A 83 -4.06 -34.09 -18.10
N GLY A 84 -3.91 -33.30 -19.17
CA GLY A 84 -4.72 -33.37 -20.41
C GLY A 84 -5.38 -32.06 -20.86
N ASN A 85 -5.96 -31.20 -20.00
CA ASN A 85 -6.62 -29.97 -20.45
C ASN A 85 -5.75 -28.75 -20.19
N VAL A 86 -5.22 -28.10 -21.22
CA VAL A 86 -4.29 -26.99 -21.16
C VAL A 86 -5.00 -25.62 -21.11
N ILE A 87 -6.30 -25.58 -21.50
CA ILE A 87 -7.04 -24.31 -21.61
C ILE A 87 -7.10 -23.53 -20.28
N PRO A 88 -7.41 -24.14 -19.13
CA PRO A 88 -7.40 -23.43 -17.85
C PRO A 88 -6.04 -22.82 -17.50
N ASN A 89 -4.95 -23.50 -17.82
CA ASN A 89 -3.59 -23.02 -17.60
C ASN A 89 -3.28 -21.77 -18.45
N ILE A 90 -3.71 -21.77 -19.72
CA ILE A 90 -3.57 -20.62 -20.62
C ILE A 90 -4.36 -19.42 -20.05
N ILE A 91 -5.61 -19.64 -19.67
CA ILE A 91 -6.49 -18.59 -19.14
C ILE A 91 -5.87 -17.99 -17.85
N MET A 92 -5.40 -18.85 -16.95
CA MET A 92 -4.78 -18.41 -15.69
C MET A 92 -3.49 -17.62 -15.95
N THR A 93 -2.65 -18.08 -16.86
CA THR A 93 -1.40 -17.38 -17.24
C THR A 93 -1.68 -15.99 -17.83
N ILE A 94 -2.67 -15.90 -18.72
CA ILE A 94 -3.09 -14.61 -19.30
C ILE A 94 -3.65 -13.70 -18.21
N SER A 95 -4.46 -14.22 -17.30
CA SER A 95 -5.00 -13.45 -16.17
C SER A 95 -3.90 -12.95 -15.25
N TYR A 96 -2.92 -13.78 -14.92
CA TYR A 96 -1.73 -13.38 -14.15
C TYR A 96 -0.95 -12.24 -14.82
N LEU A 97 -0.64 -12.38 -16.11
CA LEU A 97 0.07 -11.35 -16.86
C LEU A 97 -0.75 -10.06 -16.97
N ALA A 98 -2.07 -10.16 -17.14
CA ALA A 98 -2.96 -9.00 -17.15
C ALA A 98 -2.91 -8.26 -15.81
N GLY A 99 -2.98 -8.97 -14.66
CA GLY A 99 -2.86 -8.36 -13.33
C GLY A 99 -1.54 -7.62 -13.14
N THR A 100 -0.44 -8.24 -13.57
CA THR A 100 0.88 -7.61 -13.55
C THR A 100 0.92 -6.32 -14.39
N VAL A 101 0.37 -6.35 -15.61
CA VAL A 101 0.36 -5.18 -16.50
C VAL A 101 -0.52 -4.04 -15.96
N PHE A 102 -1.69 -4.36 -15.42
CA PHE A 102 -2.58 -3.35 -14.85
C PHE A 102 -1.95 -2.65 -13.64
N SER A 103 -1.32 -3.42 -12.75
CA SER A 103 -0.60 -2.87 -11.58
C SER A 103 0.60 -2.00 -12.01
N ALA A 104 1.40 -2.46 -13.00
CA ALA A 104 2.51 -1.68 -13.54
C ALA A 104 2.04 -0.37 -14.18
N ALA A 105 0.94 -0.39 -14.92
CA ALA A 105 0.38 0.80 -15.56
C ALA A 105 -0.09 1.82 -14.51
N ALA A 106 -0.75 1.37 -13.44
CA ALA A 106 -1.20 2.22 -12.34
C ALA A 106 -0.01 2.91 -11.64
N GLY A 107 1.06 2.16 -11.30
CA GLY A 107 2.28 2.72 -10.71
C GLY A 107 2.97 3.75 -11.61
N LYS A 108 3.06 3.47 -12.92
CA LYS A 108 3.63 4.41 -13.89
C LYS A 108 2.84 5.73 -13.98
N ILE A 109 1.52 5.67 -13.97
CA ILE A 109 0.66 6.88 -13.97
C ILE A 109 0.94 7.69 -12.70
N GLY A 110 1.07 7.03 -11.54
CA GLY A 110 1.39 7.67 -10.27
C GLY A 110 2.69 8.47 -10.33
N ILE A 111 3.79 7.87 -10.80
CA ILE A 111 5.08 8.56 -10.96
C ILE A 111 4.98 9.74 -11.91
N GLN A 112 4.29 9.57 -13.05
CA GLN A 112 4.17 10.63 -14.04
C GLN A 112 3.46 11.86 -13.49
N ILE A 113 2.35 11.67 -12.78
CA ILE A 113 1.63 12.81 -12.22
C ILE A 113 2.35 13.41 -11.01
N ALA A 114 2.95 12.60 -10.13
CA ALA A 114 3.65 13.09 -8.95
C ALA A 114 4.81 14.01 -9.35
N THR A 115 5.67 13.59 -10.27
CA THR A 115 6.80 14.40 -10.75
C THR A 115 6.39 15.71 -11.44
N ILE A 116 5.18 15.79 -11.97
CA ILE A 116 4.61 17.05 -12.50
C ILE A 116 4.05 17.87 -11.34
N ALA A 117 3.26 17.24 -10.46
CA ALA A 117 2.56 17.90 -9.36
C ALA A 117 3.55 18.51 -8.35
N ASN A 118 4.68 17.86 -8.06
CA ASN A 118 5.73 18.39 -7.17
C ASN A 118 6.12 19.81 -7.56
N LYS A 119 6.54 20.03 -8.81
CA LYS A 119 6.92 21.35 -9.32
C LYS A 119 5.78 22.37 -9.25
N LYS A 120 4.59 21.93 -9.68
CA LYS A 120 3.41 22.82 -9.75
C LYS A 120 2.91 23.22 -8.36
N THR A 121 3.02 22.32 -7.39
CA THR A 121 2.65 22.56 -5.99
C THR A 121 3.61 23.55 -5.34
N ALA A 122 4.92 23.37 -5.53
CA ALA A 122 5.95 24.29 -5.04
C ALA A 122 5.74 25.73 -5.57
N GLU A 123 5.59 25.89 -6.88
CA GLU A 123 5.38 27.24 -7.46
C GLU A 123 4.01 27.84 -7.13
N ALA A 124 2.97 27.00 -6.95
CA ALA A 124 1.65 27.47 -6.55
C ALA A 124 1.63 28.03 -5.13
N ALA A 125 2.56 27.65 -4.27
CA ALA A 125 2.71 28.17 -2.89
C ALA A 125 3.01 29.68 -2.88
N GLN A 126 3.67 30.23 -3.91
CA GLN A 126 3.85 31.67 -4.06
C GLN A 126 2.53 32.45 -4.18
N LYS A 127 1.41 31.76 -4.52
CA LYS A 127 0.06 32.34 -4.60
C LYS A 127 -0.78 32.09 -3.35
N GLY A 128 -0.22 31.40 -2.38
CA GLY A 128 -0.84 31.04 -1.11
C GLY A 128 -1.15 29.56 -0.97
N ILE A 129 -1.56 29.18 0.25
CA ILE A 129 -1.74 27.80 0.67
C ILE A 129 -2.84 27.05 -0.12
N GLN A 130 -3.94 27.73 -0.46
CA GLN A 130 -5.06 27.11 -1.18
C GLN A 130 -4.71 26.63 -2.59
N PRO A 131 -4.08 27.44 -3.48
CA PRO A 131 -3.65 27.00 -4.80
C PRO A 131 -2.65 25.84 -4.73
N SER A 132 -1.71 25.89 -3.81
CA SER A 132 -0.71 24.84 -3.60
C SER A 132 -1.37 23.55 -3.13
N PHE A 133 -2.24 23.60 -2.10
CA PHE A 133 -3.04 22.46 -1.65
C PHE A 133 -3.82 21.80 -2.78
N MET A 134 -4.54 22.60 -3.58
CA MET A 134 -5.35 22.06 -4.67
C MET A 134 -4.50 21.42 -5.76
N CYS A 135 -3.29 21.89 -5.98
CA CYS A 135 -2.38 21.31 -6.96
C CYS A 135 -1.87 19.93 -6.48
N GLY A 136 -1.39 19.83 -5.24
CA GLY A 136 -0.97 18.59 -4.62
C GLY A 136 -2.11 17.57 -4.51
N PHE A 137 -3.27 17.97 -3.99
CA PHE A 137 -4.43 17.09 -3.83
C PHE A 137 -4.96 16.54 -5.17
N ARG A 138 -5.07 17.37 -6.20
CA ARG A 138 -5.49 16.91 -7.52
C ARG A 138 -4.45 16.04 -8.19
N GLY A 139 -3.16 16.27 -7.92
CA GLY A 139 -2.08 15.37 -8.33
C GLY A 139 -2.26 13.97 -7.73
N GLY A 140 -2.46 13.88 -6.43
CA GLY A 140 -2.76 12.62 -5.74
C GLY A 140 -4.05 11.96 -6.24
N ALA A 141 -5.08 12.76 -6.52
CA ALA A 141 -6.37 12.26 -7.00
C ALA A 141 -6.29 11.62 -8.41
N VAL A 142 -5.39 12.06 -9.28
CA VAL A 142 -5.14 11.37 -10.57
C VAL A 142 -4.76 9.92 -10.33
N MET A 143 -3.87 9.68 -9.37
CA MET A 143 -3.43 8.34 -9.01
C MET A 143 -4.57 7.53 -8.40
N GLY A 144 -5.31 8.08 -7.43
CA GLY A 144 -6.45 7.41 -6.81
C GLY A 144 -7.48 6.94 -7.84
N MET A 145 -7.83 7.79 -8.78
CA MET A 145 -8.79 7.47 -9.83
C MET A 145 -8.25 6.44 -10.83
N ALA A 146 -6.96 6.52 -11.20
CA ALA A 146 -6.33 5.57 -12.11
C ALA A 146 -6.21 4.18 -11.49
N VAL A 147 -5.78 4.09 -10.23
CA VAL A 147 -5.60 2.81 -9.51
C VAL A 147 -6.93 2.09 -9.36
N VAL A 148 -7.95 2.74 -8.79
CA VAL A 148 -9.23 2.08 -8.52
C VAL A 148 -10.04 1.83 -9.78
N GLY A 149 -9.96 2.75 -10.76
CA GLY A 149 -10.52 2.53 -12.09
C GLY A 149 -9.91 1.31 -12.77
N SER A 150 -8.60 1.12 -12.68
CA SER A 150 -7.89 -0.05 -13.22
C SER A 150 -8.25 -1.35 -12.50
N THR A 151 -8.38 -1.31 -11.17
CA THR A 151 -8.84 -2.46 -10.37
C THR A 151 -10.21 -2.93 -10.82
N LEU A 152 -11.20 -2.03 -10.79
CA LEU A 152 -12.57 -2.37 -11.12
C LEU A 152 -12.73 -2.84 -12.58
N LEU A 153 -12.02 -2.18 -13.52
CA LEU A 153 -12.00 -2.59 -14.91
C LEU A 153 -11.38 -3.98 -15.08
N GLY A 154 -10.20 -4.21 -14.50
CA GLY A 154 -9.46 -5.47 -14.63
C GLY A 154 -10.25 -6.66 -14.08
N VAL A 155 -10.76 -6.55 -12.85
CA VAL A 155 -11.59 -7.60 -12.23
C VAL A 155 -12.86 -7.85 -13.04
N SER A 156 -13.53 -6.79 -13.50
CA SER A 156 -14.75 -6.91 -14.32
C SER A 156 -14.49 -7.60 -15.66
N LEU A 157 -13.40 -7.25 -16.35
CA LEU A 157 -13.03 -7.86 -17.62
C LEU A 157 -12.65 -9.33 -17.47
N VAL A 158 -11.82 -9.67 -16.48
CA VAL A 158 -11.42 -11.06 -16.23
C VAL A 158 -12.64 -11.90 -15.88
N PHE A 159 -13.53 -11.40 -15.01
CA PHE A 159 -14.75 -12.12 -14.66
C PHE A 159 -15.68 -12.31 -15.86
N PHE A 160 -15.89 -11.24 -16.65
CA PHE A 160 -16.75 -11.29 -17.85
C PHE A 160 -16.23 -12.28 -18.90
N LEU A 161 -14.92 -12.27 -19.16
CA LEU A 161 -14.31 -13.09 -20.21
C LEU A 161 -14.16 -14.56 -19.82
N THR A 162 -13.89 -14.84 -18.54
CA THR A 162 -13.56 -16.19 -18.09
C THR A 162 -14.72 -16.89 -17.37
N ASN A 163 -15.59 -16.10 -16.74
CA ASN A 163 -16.63 -16.59 -15.82
C ASN A 163 -16.07 -17.62 -14.79
N ASN A 164 -14.81 -17.43 -14.39
CA ASN A 164 -14.07 -18.35 -13.55
C ASN A 164 -13.36 -17.59 -12.42
N THR A 165 -13.60 -18.00 -11.19
CA THR A 165 -13.04 -17.39 -9.97
C THR A 165 -11.54 -17.66 -9.80
N THR A 166 -11.06 -18.83 -10.23
CA THR A 166 -9.65 -19.18 -10.18
C THR A 166 -8.81 -18.26 -11.09
N SER A 167 -9.39 -17.81 -12.21
CA SER A 167 -8.76 -16.81 -13.08
C SER A 167 -8.65 -15.44 -12.41
N LEU A 168 -9.61 -15.06 -11.55
CA LEU A 168 -9.54 -13.85 -10.73
C LEU A 168 -8.41 -13.93 -9.70
N LEU A 169 -8.22 -15.10 -9.08
CA LEU A 169 -7.07 -15.32 -8.18
C LEU A 169 -5.74 -15.23 -8.95
N GLY A 170 -5.69 -15.71 -10.20
CA GLY A 170 -4.55 -15.53 -11.10
C GLY A 170 -4.27 -14.05 -11.40
N PHE A 171 -5.29 -13.25 -11.71
CA PHE A 171 -5.19 -11.80 -11.90
C PHE A 171 -4.72 -11.10 -10.63
N SER A 172 -5.27 -11.48 -9.48
CA SER A 172 -4.87 -10.97 -8.18
C SER A 172 -3.41 -11.30 -7.87
N PHE A 173 -2.96 -12.53 -8.13
CA PHE A 173 -1.57 -12.92 -7.93
C PHE A 173 -0.60 -12.13 -8.82
N GLY A 174 -1.01 -11.82 -10.06
CA GLY A 174 -0.25 -10.93 -10.94
C GLY A 174 -0.09 -9.53 -10.37
N ALA A 175 -1.17 -8.97 -9.83
CA ALA A 175 -1.16 -7.69 -9.14
C ALA A 175 -0.28 -7.72 -7.88
N SER A 176 -0.47 -8.72 -7.03
CA SER A 176 0.24 -8.89 -5.75
C SER A 176 1.74 -9.12 -5.93
N SER A 177 2.12 -9.94 -6.91
CA SER A 177 3.54 -10.18 -7.17
C SER A 177 4.26 -8.90 -7.60
N LEU A 178 3.65 -8.09 -8.45
CA LEU A 178 4.21 -6.79 -8.81
C LEU A 178 4.22 -5.83 -7.61
N ALA A 179 3.13 -5.76 -6.86
CA ALA A 179 3.01 -4.88 -5.71
C ALA A 179 4.07 -5.19 -4.63
N LEU A 180 4.33 -6.49 -4.36
CA LEU A 180 5.37 -6.92 -3.43
C LEU A 180 6.73 -6.36 -3.81
N PHE A 181 7.07 -6.46 -5.08
CA PHE A 181 8.34 -5.98 -5.59
C PHE A 181 8.40 -4.45 -5.66
N ALA A 182 7.37 -3.80 -6.17
CA ALA A 182 7.33 -2.34 -6.28
C ALA A 182 7.36 -1.66 -4.89
N LYS A 183 6.62 -2.22 -3.91
CA LYS A 183 6.59 -1.66 -2.55
C LYS A 183 7.92 -1.89 -1.82
N ALA A 184 8.46 -3.10 -1.84
CA ALA A 184 9.72 -3.41 -1.18
C ALA A 184 10.92 -2.72 -1.87
N GLY A 185 10.97 -2.74 -3.21
CA GLY A 185 12.04 -2.11 -3.99
C GLY A 185 12.04 -0.58 -3.86
N GLY A 186 10.87 0.04 -4.03
CA GLY A 186 10.70 1.47 -3.83
C GLY A 186 11.04 1.89 -2.39
N GLY A 187 10.60 1.11 -1.39
CA GLY A 187 10.92 1.36 0.02
C GLY A 187 12.43 1.26 0.33
N ILE A 188 13.13 0.25 -0.19
CA ILE A 188 14.59 0.15 -0.03
C ILE A 188 15.29 1.33 -0.72
N PHE A 189 14.83 1.71 -1.91
CA PHE A 189 15.40 2.84 -2.64
C PHE A 189 15.28 4.14 -1.84
N THR A 190 14.03 4.52 -1.46
CA THR A 190 13.76 5.79 -0.79
C THR A 190 14.48 5.86 0.56
N LYS A 191 14.43 4.81 1.37
CA LYS A 191 15.06 4.85 2.69
C LYS A 191 16.59 4.69 2.67
N THR A 192 17.15 4.14 1.61
CA THR A 192 18.60 4.24 1.37
C THR A 192 19.03 5.70 1.17
N ALA A 193 18.30 6.45 0.37
CA ALA A 193 18.61 7.85 0.08
C ALA A 193 18.37 8.77 1.27
N ASP A 194 17.17 8.69 1.87
CA ASP A 194 16.70 9.48 3.00
C ASP A 194 17.64 9.34 4.22
N ILE A 195 17.84 8.12 4.73
CA ILE A 195 18.75 7.87 5.88
C ILE A 195 20.16 8.40 5.60
N SER A 196 20.67 8.22 4.40
CA SER A 196 22.03 8.65 4.05
C SER A 196 22.11 10.18 3.93
N ALA A 197 21.09 10.82 3.37
CA ALA A 197 21.01 12.28 3.30
C ALA A 197 20.91 12.89 4.69
N ASP A 198 20.06 12.34 5.55
CA ASP A 198 19.84 12.83 6.91
C ASP A 198 21.08 12.66 7.82
N LEU A 199 21.68 11.48 7.84
CA LEU A 199 22.85 11.23 8.68
C LEU A 199 24.02 12.12 8.31
N VAL A 200 24.37 12.21 7.02
CA VAL A 200 25.51 13.04 6.60
C VAL A 200 25.13 14.51 6.60
N GLY A 201 23.98 14.90 6.08
CA GLY A 201 23.55 16.29 5.99
C GLY A 201 23.24 16.91 7.34
N LYS A 202 22.25 16.39 8.03
CA LYS A 202 21.74 16.98 9.28
C LYS A 202 22.65 16.71 10.49
N VAL A 203 23.11 15.45 10.65
CA VAL A 203 23.84 15.06 11.87
C VAL A 203 25.31 15.39 11.79
N GLU A 204 26.00 15.07 10.67
CA GLU A 204 27.45 15.28 10.57
C GLU A 204 27.80 16.71 10.14
N LEU A 205 27.15 17.24 9.10
CA LEU A 205 27.50 18.54 8.50
C LEU A 205 26.65 19.71 9.04
N GLY A 206 25.46 19.43 9.57
CA GLY A 206 24.54 20.45 10.07
C GLY A 206 23.97 21.34 8.96
N ILE A 207 23.87 20.84 7.74
CA ILE A 207 23.24 21.54 6.61
C ILE A 207 21.72 21.27 6.61
N PRO A 208 20.90 22.14 5.94
CA PRO A 208 19.48 21.93 5.78
C PRO A 208 19.14 20.57 5.14
N GLU A 209 17.88 20.13 5.28
CA GLU A 209 17.39 18.83 4.78
C GLU A 209 17.55 18.71 3.25
N ASP A 210 16.99 19.68 2.54
CA ASP A 210 17.00 19.71 1.08
C ASP A 210 18.14 20.58 0.51
N ASP A 211 19.28 20.65 1.19
CA ASP A 211 20.43 21.41 0.71
C ASP A 211 20.99 20.80 -0.58
N PRO A 212 21.05 21.55 -1.69
CA PRO A 212 21.51 21.05 -2.99
C PRO A 212 22.98 20.59 -2.99
N ARG A 213 23.75 20.94 -1.97
CA ARG A 213 25.11 20.43 -1.78
C ARG A 213 25.16 18.93 -1.40
N ASN A 214 24.05 18.42 -0.83
CA ASN A 214 23.96 17.01 -0.45
C ASN A 214 23.78 16.14 -1.71
N PRO A 215 24.74 15.26 -2.05
CA PRO A 215 24.63 14.43 -3.24
C PRO A 215 23.42 13.49 -3.26
N ALA A 216 22.86 13.14 -2.12
CA ALA A 216 21.72 12.24 -2.00
C ALA A 216 20.35 12.94 -2.09
N VAL A 217 20.28 14.28 -2.02
CA VAL A 217 19.00 15.00 -1.97
C VAL A 217 18.09 14.71 -3.17
N ILE A 218 18.63 14.61 -4.37
CA ILE A 218 17.83 14.27 -5.56
C ILE A 218 17.39 12.80 -5.52
N ALA A 219 18.25 11.90 -5.02
CA ALA A 219 17.88 10.49 -4.88
C ALA A 219 16.75 10.31 -3.83
N ASP A 220 16.75 11.09 -2.78
CA ASP A 220 15.70 11.13 -1.77
C ASP A 220 14.35 11.57 -2.37
N ASN A 221 14.32 12.72 -3.02
CA ASN A 221 13.13 13.19 -3.74
C ASN A 221 12.65 12.23 -4.85
N VAL A 222 13.56 11.49 -5.50
CA VAL A 222 13.20 10.40 -6.41
C VAL A 222 12.53 9.27 -5.64
N GLY A 223 13.04 8.95 -4.46
CA GLY A 223 12.55 7.91 -3.57
C GLY A 223 11.08 8.09 -3.22
N ASP A 224 10.67 9.29 -2.86
CA ASP A 224 9.26 9.61 -2.56
C ASP A 224 8.33 9.29 -3.73
N ASN A 225 8.75 9.62 -4.96
CA ASN A 225 7.95 9.33 -6.15
C ASN A 225 7.86 7.82 -6.45
N VAL A 226 8.93 7.05 -6.24
CA VAL A 226 8.94 5.62 -6.58
C VAL A 226 8.48 4.73 -5.43
N GLY A 227 8.83 5.05 -4.18
CA GLY A 227 8.46 4.28 -3.00
C GLY A 227 7.09 4.65 -2.45
N ASP A 228 6.90 5.95 -2.17
CA ASP A 228 5.72 6.43 -1.45
C ASP A 228 4.54 6.75 -2.37
N VAL A 229 4.77 7.03 -3.66
CA VAL A 229 3.67 7.14 -4.62
C VAL A 229 3.44 5.83 -5.35
N ALA A 230 4.37 5.39 -6.21
CA ALA A 230 4.12 4.23 -7.07
C ALA A 230 4.03 2.91 -6.29
N GLY A 231 4.93 2.69 -5.32
CA GLY A 231 4.93 1.48 -4.49
C GLY A 231 3.65 1.35 -3.64
N MET A 232 3.20 2.46 -3.06
CA MET A 232 1.95 2.51 -2.30
C MET A 232 0.73 2.29 -3.21
N GLY A 233 0.71 2.88 -4.40
CA GLY A 233 -0.39 2.66 -5.34
C GLY A 233 -0.49 1.23 -5.82
N ALA A 234 0.64 0.55 -6.02
CA ALA A 234 0.66 -0.87 -6.34
C ALA A 234 0.13 -1.74 -5.17
N ASP A 235 0.47 -1.40 -3.92
CA ASP A 235 -0.03 -2.08 -2.71
C ASP A 235 -1.55 -1.95 -2.56
N LEU A 236 -2.09 -0.74 -2.73
CA LEU A 236 -3.54 -0.52 -2.65
C LEU A 236 -4.30 -1.06 -3.88
N PHE A 237 -3.68 -1.09 -5.05
CA PHE A 237 -4.20 -1.82 -6.20
C PHE A 237 -4.35 -3.30 -5.88
N ASP A 238 -3.30 -3.91 -5.36
CA ASP A 238 -3.28 -5.31 -4.94
C ASP A 238 -4.36 -5.61 -3.89
N SER A 239 -4.38 -4.88 -2.79
CA SER A 239 -5.35 -5.08 -1.71
C SER A 239 -6.80 -4.99 -2.20
N ASN A 240 -7.08 -4.05 -3.11
CA ASN A 240 -8.41 -3.87 -3.67
C ASN A 240 -8.79 -5.02 -4.64
N VAL A 241 -7.86 -5.46 -5.50
CA VAL A 241 -8.06 -6.63 -6.36
C VAL A 241 -8.28 -7.89 -5.53
N ALA A 242 -7.44 -8.12 -4.52
CA ALA A 242 -7.49 -9.31 -3.67
C ALA A 242 -8.79 -9.40 -2.87
N SER A 243 -9.28 -8.29 -2.32
CA SER A 243 -10.55 -8.25 -1.59
C SER A 243 -11.74 -8.57 -2.50
N MET A 244 -11.77 -7.99 -3.71
CA MET A 244 -12.80 -8.29 -4.70
C MET A 244 -12.72 -9.74 -5.18
N ALA A 245 -11.53 -10.27 -5.44
CA ALA A 245 -11.34 -11.65 -5.87
C ALA A 245 -11.81 -12.63 -4.79
N ALA A 246 -11.42 -12.42 -3.52
CA ALA A 246 -11.87 -13.25 -2.40
C ALA A 246 -13.40 -13.21 -2.22
N ALA A 247 -14.00 -12.02 -2.30
CA ALA A 247 -15.45 -11.87 -2.20
C ALA A 247 -16.18 -12.57 -3.38
N LEU A 248 -15.65 -12.46 -4.60
CA LEU A 248 -16.24 -13.08 -5.77
C LEU A 248 -16.10 -14.62 -5.76
N VAL A 249 -15.00 -15.18 -5.25
CA VAL A 249 -14.86 -16.63 -5.05
C VAL A 249 -16.01 -17.15 -4.17
N MET A 250 -16.25 -16.51 -3.04
CA MET A 250 -17.32 -16.91 -2.12
C MET A 250 -18.72 -16.60 -2.68
N ALA A 251 -18.89 -15.45 -3.34
CA ALA A 251 -20.16 -15.06 -3.96
C ALA A 251 -20.60 -16.04 -5.03
N VAL A 252 -19.69 -16.47 -5.92
CA VAL A 252 -19.99 -17.44 -6.99
C VAL A 252 -20.31 -18.81 -6.41
N SER A 253 -19.61 -19.25 -5.36
CA SER A 253 -19.93 -20.50 -4.66
C SER A 253 -21.35 -20.47 -4.07
N LEU A 254 -21.74 -19.37 -3.41
CA LEU A 254 -23.09 -19.17 -2.89
C LEU A 254 -24.13 -19.08 -4.01
N ASP A 255 -23.83 -18.36 -5.08
CA ASP A 255 -24.72 -18.20 -6.24
C ASP A 255 -24.97 -19.55 -6.93
N LYS A 256 -23.95 -20.42 -7.05
CA LYS A 256 -24.11 -21.81 -7.55
C LYS A 256 -25.05 -22.61 -6.64
N ALA A 257 -24.90 -22.49 -5.31
CA ALA A 257 -25.70 -23.25 -4.34
C ALA A 257 -27.19 -22.87 -4.36
N VAL A 258 -27.52 -21.60 -4.59
CA VAL A 258 -28.92 -21.10 -4.63
C VAL A 258 -29.50 -20.98 -6.04
N GLY A 259 -28.71 -21.27 -7.07
CA GLY A 259 -29.12 -21.15 -8.48
C GLY A 259 -29.34 -19.72 -8.95
N GLY A 260 -28.61 -18.76 -8.34
CA GLY A 260 -28.74 -17.31 -8.58
C GLY A 260 -27.45 -16.64 -9.08
N SER A 261 -27.41 -15.33 -8.98
CA SER A 261 -26.23 -14.48 -9.26
C SER A 261 -26.23 -13.19 -8.44
N GLN A 262 -26.99 -13.16 -7.36
CA GLN A 262 -27.24 -11.94 -6.59
C GLN A 262 -26.03 -11.55 -5.74
N ASN A 263 -25.29 -12.53 -5.22
CA ASN A 263 -24.12 -12.27 -4.39
C ASN A 263 -22.98 -11.66 -5.21
N SER A 264 -22.69 -12.24 -6.37
CA SER A 264 -21.70 -11.68 -7.32
C SER A 264 -22.12 -10.28 -7.81
N ALA A 265 -23.41 -10.06 -8.07
CA ALA A 265 -23.98 -8.77 -8.42
C ALA A 265 -23.76 -7.73 -7.31
N THR A 266 -23.89 -8.12 -6.04
CA THR A 266 -23.65 -7.24 -4.90
C THR A 266 -22.22 -6.77 -4.80
N VAL A 267 -21.23 -7.67 -5.04
CA VAL A 267 -19.80 -7.29 -5.04
C VAL A 267 -19.53 -6.21 -6.10
N PHE A 268 -19.95 -6.43 -7.35
CA PHE A 268 -19.75 -5.43 -8.42
C PHE A 268 -20.52 -4.14 -8.18
N CYS A 269 -21.73 -4.22 -7.67
CA CYS A 269 -22.54 -3.04 -7.32
C CYS A 269 -21.82 -2.15 -6.30
N TYR A 270 -21.37 -2.74 -5.20
CA TYR A 270 -20.72 -1.97 -4.13
C TYR A 270 -19.36 -1.44 -4.54
N ALA A 271 -18.57 -2.22 -5.29
CA ALA A 271 -17.31 -1.74 -5.83
C ALA A 271 -17.47 -0.57 -6.82
N ALA A 272 -18.47 -0.64 -7.72
CA ALA A 272 -18.79 0.44 -8.64
C ALA A 272 -19.27 1.71 -7.91
N ILE A 273 -20.11 1.56 -6.91
CA ILE A 273 -20.57 2.69 -6.07
C ILE A 273 -19.42 3.28 -5.27
N GLY A 274 -18.47 2.46 -4.80
CA GLY A 274 -17.28 2.92 -4.09
C GLY A 274 -16.40 3.83 -4.96
N LEU A 275 -16.15 3.43 -6.19
CA LEU A 275 -15.42 4.26 -7.15
C LEU A 275 -16.19 5.54 -7.49
N LEU A 276 -17.50 5.44 -7.68
CA LEU A 276 -18.36 6.62 -7.94
C LEU A 276 -18.34 7.58 -6.74
N ALA A 277 -18.43 7.07 -5.51
CA ALA A 277 -18.33 7.87 -4.29
C ALA A 277 -16.98 8.58 -4.19
N SER A 278 -15.88 7.90 -4.57
CA SER A 278 -14.56 8.51 -4.61
C SER A 278 -14.46 9.61 -5.68
N ILE A 279 -15.04 9.42 -6.87
CA ILE A 279 -15.11 10.46 -7.91
C ILE A 279 -15.84 11.69 -7.39
N ILE A 280 -16.99 11.51 -6.77
CA ILE A 280 -17.82 12.63 -6.22
C ILE A 280 -17.07 13.30 -5.06
N GLY A 281 -16.46 12.52 -4.16
CA GLY A 281 -15.69 13.03 -3.04
C GLY A 281 -14.50 13.89 -3.50
N VAL A 282 -13.73 13.43 -4.47
CA VAL A 282 -12.62 14.22 -5.07
C VAL A 282 -13.15 15.47 -5.78
N ALA A 283 -14.25 15.36 -6.53
CA ALA A 283 -14.83 16.50 -7.24
C ALA A 283 -15.36 17.58 -6.29
N THR A 284 -15.80 17.21 -5.10
CA THR A 284 -16.37 18.12 -4.08
C THR A 284 -15.37 18.58 -3.05
N ALA A 285 -14.16 17.99 -3.01
CA ALA A 285 -13.11 18.36 -2.06
C ALA A 285 -12.68 19.82 -2.28
N ARG A 286 -12.71 20.62 -1.22
CA ARG A 286 -12.37 22.06 -1.25
C ARG A 286 -11.70 22.47 0.05
N MET A 287 -10.80 23.44 -0.08
CA MET A 287 -10.22 24.17 1.06
C MET A 287 -10.49 25.68 0.88
N GLY A 288 -10.83 26.38 1.95
CA GLY A 288 -10.96 27.82 1.95
C GLY A 288 -9.60 28.52 1.78
N LYS A 289 -9.59 29.82 1.47
CA LYS A 289 -8.34 30.60 1.25
C LYS A 289 -7.34 30.50 2.41
N ASN A 290 -7.84 30.51 3.65
CA ASN A 290 -7.07 30.38 4.89
C ASN A 290 -7.49 29.09 5.62
N GLY A 291 -7.84 28.04 4.86
CA GLY A 291 -8.31 26.78 5.43
C GLY A 291 -7.16 25.92 5.95
N ASN A 292 -7.51 24.96 6.81
CA ASN A 292 -6.57 23.97 7.30
C ASN A 292 -6.52 22.76 6.35
N PRO A 293 -5.35 22.39 5.79
CA PRO A 293 -5.21 21.28 4.84
C PRO A 293 -5.64 19.94 5.42
N THR A 294 -5.26 19.62 6.67
CA THR A 294 -5.63 18.37 7.35
C THR A 294 -7.15 18.21 7.47
N ARG A 295 -7.85 19.30 7.84
CA ARG A 295 -9.32 19.28 7.91
C ARG A 295 -9.95 19.07 6.53
N ALA A 296 -9.37 19.64 5.47
CA ALA A 296 -9.88 19.48 4.11
C ALA A 296 -9.74 18.02 3.64
N LEU A 297 -8.60 17.38 3.88
CA LEU A 297 -8.34 15.98 3.56
C LEU A 297 -9.26 15.04 4.35
N ASN A 298 -9.36 15.21 5.67
CA ASN A 298 -10.22 14.40 6.51
C ASN A 298 -11.69 14.56 6.14
N SER A 299 -12.17 15.80 5.88
CA SER A 299 -13.54 16.06 5.44
C SER A 299 -13.87 15.35 4.12
N SER A 300 -12.92 15.33 3.16
CA SER A 300 -13.12 14.65 1.89
C SER A 300 -13.32 13.13 2.08
N THR A 301 -12.59 12.52 3.02
CA THR A 301 -12.75 11.11 3.38
C THR A 301 -14.11 10.86 4.03
N TYR A 302 -14.54 11.68 5.00
CA TYR A 302 -15.84 11.49 5.67
C TYR A 302 -17.01 11.69 4.72
N VAL A 303 -16.93 12.68 3.83
CA VAL A 303 -17.96 12.92 2.79
C VAL A 303 -18.06 11.72 1.86
N THR A 304 -16.91 11.18 1.39
CA THR A 304 -16.87 9.99 0.53
C THR A 304 -17.48 8.78 1.24
N THR A 305 -17.14 8.58 2.52
CA THR A 305 -17.71 7.52 3.38
C THR A 305 -19.24 7.62 3.45
N ALA A 306 -19.75 8.81 3.71
CA ALA A 306 -21.20 9.04 3.78
C ALA A 306 -21.90 8.81 2.44
N ILE A 307 -21.31 9.27 1.34
CA ILE A 307 -21.85 9.05 -0.02
C ILE A 307 -21.93 7.55 -0.32
N PHE A 308 -20.85 6.79 -0.04
CA PHE A 308 -20.86 5.34 -0.23
C PHE A 308 -21.98 4.66 0.58
N ALA A 309 -22.07 4.97 1.88
CA ALA A 309 -23.07 4.36 2.75
C ALA A 309 -24.52 4.62 2.27
N VAL A 310 -24.80 5.85 1.86
CA VAL A 310 -26.13 6.23 1.36
C VAL A 310 -26.42 5.58 0.01
N LEU A 311 -25.50 5.65 -0.94
CA LEU A 311 -25.73 5.10 -2.29
C LEU A 311 -25.85 3.57 -2.26
N THR A 312 -25.07 2.87 -1.44
CA THR A 312 -25.20 1.41 -1.29
C THR A 312 -26.47 1.00 -0.57
N ALA A 313 -26.96 1.79 0.42
CA ALA A 313 -28.26 1.57 1.03
C ALA A 313 -29.39 1.72 0.01
N LEU A 314 -29.36 2.79 -0.80
CA LEU A 314 -30.35 3.00 -1.88
C LEU A 314 -30.30 1.88 -2.92
N ALA A 315 -29.12 1.44 -3.33
CA ALA A 315 -28.94 0.31 -4.25
C ALA A 315 -29.48 -0.98 -3.66
N THR A 316 -29.19 -1.25 -2.38
CA THR A 316 -29.69 -2.42 -1.65
C THR A 316 -31.22 -2.45 -1.63
N TRP A 317 -31.83 -1.30 -1.32
CA TRP A 317 -33.30 -1.17 -1.33
C TRP A 317 -33.90 -1.32 -2.74
N PHE A 318 -33.31 -0.63 -3.73
CA PHE A 318 -33.87 -0.59 -5.08
C PHE A 318 -33.74 -1.92 -5.81
N PHE A 319 -32.60 -2.61 -5.68
CA PHE A 319 -32.34 -3.90 -6.35
C PHE A 319 -32.73 -5.12 -5.50
N GLY A 320 -33.23 -4.91 -4.27
CA GLY A 320 -33.60 -5.99 -3.36
C GLY A 320 -32.41 -6.85 -2.94
N LEU A 321 -31.23 -6.21 -2.71
CA LEU A 321 -30.05 -6.90 -2.22
C LEU A 321 -30.20 -7.20 -0.73
N GLU A 322 -29.32 -8.08 -0.19
CA GLU A 322 -29.39 -8.52 1.19
C GLU A 322 -28.86 -7.44 2.17
N TRP A 323 -29.72 -6.96 3.07
CA TRP A 323 -29.37 -5.90 4.04
C TRP A 323 -28.30 -6.31 5.05
N ARG A 324 -28.17 -7.61 5.34
CA ARG A 324 -27.13 -8.10 6.24
C ARG A 324 -25.74 -7.98 5.61
N ILE A 325 -25.67 -8.18 4.29
CA ILE A 325 -24.43 -7.98 3.51
C ILE A 325 -24.07 -6.49 3.45
N TRP A 326 -25.07 -5.61 3.28
CA TRP A 326 -24.87 -4.17 3.39
C TRP A 326 -24.33 -3.80 4.77
N GLY A 327 -24.94 -4.31 5.85
CA GLY A 327 -24.48 -4.10 7.22
C GLY A 327 -23.03 -4.54 7.45
N ALA A 328 -22.64 -5.70 6.93
CA ALA A 328 -21.28 -6.19 7.00
C ALA A 328 -20.30 -5.24 6.29
N SER A 329 -20.65 -4.75 5.10
CA SER A 329 -19.83 -3.80 4.34
C SER A 329 -19.65 -2.46 5.06
N ILE A 330 -20.70 -1.96 5.67
CA ILE A 330 -20.66 -0.69 6.43
C ILE A 330 -19.84 -0.84 7.71
N ILE A 331 -19.90 -1.98 8.39
CA ILE A 331 -19.06 -2.23 9.57
C ILE A 331 -17.58 -2.20 9.20
N GLY A 332 -17.20 -2.85 8.09
CA GLY A 332 -15.83 -2.79 7.60
C GLY A 332 -15.37 -1.35 7.35
N LEU A 333 -16.18 -0.58 6.65
CA LEU A 333 -15.90 0.83 6.37
C LEU A 333 -15.71 1.67 7.64
N LEU A 334 -16.64 1.54 8.60
CA LEU A 334 -16.60 2.29 9.86
C LEU A 334 -15.37 1.90 10.71
N VAL A 335 -15.05 0.60 10.76
CA VAL A 335 -13.87 0.15 11.49
C VAL A 335 -12.58 0.67 10.83
N GLY A 336 -12.54 0.77 9.50
CA GLY A 336 -11.41 1.40 8.79
C GLY A 336 -11.18 2.85 9.24
N VAL A 337 -12.25 3.63 9.34
CA VAL A 337 -12.18 5.01 9.84
C VAL A 337 -11.69 5.03 11.30
N VAL A 338 -12.19 4.13 12.15
CA VAL A 338 -11.78 4.05 13.57
C VAL A 338 -10.28 3.67 13.70
N ILE A 339 -9.80 2.73 12.87
CA ILE A 339 -8.37 2.36 12.85
C ILE A 339 -7.51 3.56 12.41
N GLY A 340 -7.95 4.32 11.40
CA GLY A 340 -7.29 5.55 10.99
C GLY A 340 -7.19 6.56 12.14
N ILE A 341 -8.29 6.82 12.86
CA ILE A 341 -8.32 7.71 14.03
C ILE A 341 -7.40 7.20 15.16
N ALA A 342 -7.34 5.88 15.37
CA ALA A 342 -6.45 5.30 16.36
C ALA A 342 -4.98 5.48 15.99
N SER A 343 -4.61 5.29 14.72
CA SER A 343 -3.25 5.54 14.23
C SER A 343 -2.88 7.01 14.36
N ASP A 344 -3.78 7.93 13.99
CA ASP A 344 -3.63 9.37 14.18
C ASP A 344 -3.31 9.72 15.64
N TYR A 345 -4.07 9.19 16.61
CA TYR A 345 -3.83 9.44 18.03
C TYR A 345 -2.39 9.12 18.48
N PHE A 346 -1.80 8.05 17.93
CA PHE A 346 -0.44 7.65 18.31
C PHE A 346 0.66 8.37 17.53
N THR A 347 0.35 8.95 16.37
CA THR A 347 1.37 9.51 15.48
C THR A 347 1.26 11.02 15.25
N ASP A 348 0.14 11.66 15.61
CA ASP A 348 -0.05 13.10 15.46
C ASP A 348 0.81 13.89 16.45
N ASP A 349 1.51 14.91 15.98
CA ASP A 349 2.42 15.77 16.75
C ASP A 349 1.73 16.60 17.84
N THR A 350 0.40 16.72 17.79
CA THR A 350 -0.40 17.37 18.84
C THR A 350 -0.77 16.44 20.00
N LYS A 351 -0.45 15.15 19.91
CA LYS A 351 -0.90 14.12 20.84
C LYS A 351 0.15 13.70 21.87
N PRO A 352 -0.29 13.24 23.05
CA PRO A 352 0.61 12.88 24.15
C PRO A 352 1.68 11.83 23.78
N PRO A 353 1.44 10.77 22.97
CA PRO A 353 2.49 9.81 22.65
C PRO A 353 3.71 10.45 21.97
N VAL A 354 3.49 11.34 21.00
CA VAL A 354 4.56 12.06 20.30
C VAL A 354 5.33 12.95 21.27
N HIS A 355 4.62 13.72 22.12
CA HIS A 355 5.28 14.55 23.14
C HIS A 355 6.13 13.75 24.11
N GLN A 356 5.68 12.54 24.48
CA GLN A 356 6.43 11.70 25.42
C GLN A 356 7.71 11.12 24.79
N VAL A 357 7.68 10.76 23.50
CA VAL A 357 8.90 10.36 22.80
C VAL A 357 9.84 11.54 22.60
N ALA A 358 9.32 12.74 22.29
CA ALA A 358 10.11 13.96 22.21
C ALA A 358 10.79 14.29 23.57
N ASN A 359 10.05 14.16 24.67
CA ASN A 359 10.62 14.35 26.02
C ASN A 359 11.67 13.28 26.36
N ALA A 360 11.46 12.03 25.97
CA ALA A 360 12.44 10.95 26.15
C ALA A 360 13.75 11.23 25.39
N SER A 361 13.66 11.95 24.25
CA SER A 361 14.81 12.34 23.43
C SER A 361 15.76 13.31 24.15
N GLU A 362 15.30 14.07 25.15
CA GLU A 362 16.17 14.89 25.99
C GLU A 362 17.19 14.06 26.79
N THR A 363 16.82 12.82 27.12
CA THR A 363 17.70 11.90 27.87
C THR A 363 18.68 11.18 26.94
N GLY A 364 18.36 11.06 25.64
CA GLY A 364 19.26 10.50 24.63
C GLY A 364 18.60 9.45 23.73
N PRO A 365 19.30 9.02 22.67
CA PRO A 365 18.72 8.19 21.60
C PRO A 365 18.22 6.82 22.07
N ALA A 366 18.85 6.20 23.07
CA ALA A 366 18.39 4.93 23.63
C ALA A 366 16.95 5.02 24.19
N PHE A 367 16.64 6.14 24.86
CA PHE A 367 15.32 6.38 25.43
C PHE A 367 14.30 6.75 24.36
N THR A 368 14.72 7.50 23.33
CA THR A 368 13.91 7.75 22.15
C THR A 368 13.45 6.45 21.50
N ILE A 369 14.41 5.54 21.23
CA ILE A 369 14.12 4.24 20.61
C ILE A 369 13.20 3.40 21.51
N LEU A 370 13.53 3.26 22.81
CA LEU A 370 12.73 2.46 23.74
C LEU A 370 11.30 2.98 23.86
N SER A 371 11.13 4.29 23.96
CA SER A 371 9.81 4.93 24.07
C SER A 371 8.99 4.70 22.80
N GLY A 372 9.56 4.90 21.61
CA GLY A 372 8.87 4.69 20.35
C GLY A 372 8.48 3.21 20.10
N VAL A 373 9.36 2.26 20.44
CA VAL A 373 9.03 0.82 20.41
C VAL A 373 7.85 0.52 21.35
N SER A 374 7.86 1.07 22.55
CA SER A 374 6.82 0.81 23.55
C SER A 374 5.46 1.34 23.11
N TYR A 375 5.39 2.60 22.66
CA TYR A 375 4.15 3.19 22.14
C TYR A 375 3.72 2.55 20.82
N GLY A 376 4.67 2.17 19.97
CA GLY A 376 4.40 1.41 18.76
C GLY A 376 3.66 0.10 19.05
N PHE A 377 4.12 -0.69 20.03
CA PHE A 377 3.40 -1.90 20.47
C PHE A 377 2.02 -1.59 21.07
N ILE A 378 1.91 -0.58 21.92
CA ILE A 378 0.61 -0.19 22.49
C ILE A 378 -0.38 0.18 21.39
N SER A 379 0.07 0.86 20.34
CA SER A 379 -0.77 1.29 19.22
C SER A 379 -1.37 0.15 18.40
N THR A 380 -0.81 -1.05 18.48
CA THR A 380 -1.36 -2.20 17.73
C THR A 380 -2.70 -2.67 18.28
N LEU A 381 -2.92 -2.54 19.59
CA LEU A 381 -4.09 -3.12 20.27
C LEU A 381 -5.42 -2.56 19.75
N PRO A 382 -5.64 -1.23 19.63
CA PRO A 382 -6.90 -0.70 19.12
C PRO A 382 -7.22 -1.17 17.70
N ALA A 383 -6.21 -1.21 16.83
CA ALA A 383 -6.38 -1.64 15.44
C ALA A 383 -6.69 -3.14 15.35
N MET A 384 -5.98 -3.99 16.09
CA MET A 384 -6.24 -5.43 16.14
C MET A 384 -7.63 -5.75 16.70
N ILE A 385 -8.07 -5.05 17.75
CA ILE A 385 -9.44 -5.15 18.27
C ILE A 385 -10.44 -4.73 17.18
N GLY A 386 -10.20 -3.62 16.50
CA GLY A 386 -11.07 -3.14 15.42
C GLY A 386 -11.26 -4.17 14.31
N ILE A 387 -10.15 -4.74 13.80
CA ILE A 387 -10.19 -5.80 12.78
C ILE A 387 -10.96 -7.01 13.28
N GLY A 388 -10.69 -7.47 14.52
CA GLY A 388 -11.37 -8.60 15.13
C GLY A 388 -12.87 -8.36 15.33
N ILE A 389 -13.27 -7.18 15.79
CA ILE A 389 -14.68 -6.79 15.92
C ILE A 389 -15.37 -6.74 14.55
N SER A 390 -14.70 -6.16 13.54
CA SER A 390 -15.27 -6.09 12.18
C SER A 390 -15.55 -7.49 11.62
N ALA A 391 -14.56 -8.39 11.71
CA ALA A 391 -14.71 -9.76 11.24
C ALA A 391 -15.81 -10.51 12.01
N LEU A 392 -15.82 -10.42 13.36
CA LEU A 392 -16.82 -11.08 14.21
C LEU A 392 -18.23 -10.54 13.98
N ALA A 393 -18.39 -9.23 13.88
CA ALA A 393 -19.68 -8.60 13.64
C ALA A 393 -20.22 -8.94 12.24
N ALA A 394 -19.38 -8.86 11.21
CA ALA A 394 -19.76 -9.26 9.86
C ALA A 394 -20.19 -10.73 9.78
N TYR A 395 -19.43 -11.62 10.44
CA TYR A 395 -19.78 -13.03 10.58
C TYR A 395 -21.15 -13.21 11.23
N LYS A 396 -21.36 -12.63 12.41
CA LYS A 396 -22.61 -12.77 13.20
C LYS A 396 -23.83 -12.16 12.51
N ILE A 397 -23.69 -11.05 11.83
CA ILE A 397 -24.77 -10.43 11.06
C ILE A 397 -25.21 -11.35 9.91
N CYS A 398 -24.29 -12.02 9.26
CA CYS A 398 -24.58 -12.89 8.13
C CYS A 398 -24.88 -14.36 8.52
N GLU A 399 -24.60 -14.77 9.77
CA GLU A 399 -24.83 -16.13 10.27
C GLU A 399 -26.26 -16.65 10.06
N PRO A 400 -27.33 -15.85 10.26
CA PRO A 400 -28.71 -16.30 10.04
C PRO A 400 -29.06 -16.62 8.58
N LEU A 401 -28.23 -16.21 7.61
CA LEU A 401 -28.39 -16.58 6.20
C LEU A 401 -27.94 -18.02 5.91
N GLY A 402 -27.17 -18.62 6.83
CA GLY A 402 -26.68 -20.01 6.70
C GLY A 402 -25.55 -20.18 5.69
N GLY A 403 -25.12 -21.44 5.51
CA GLY A 403 -24.10 -21.83 4.53
C GLY A 403 -22.83 -21.03 4.64
N GLY A 404 -22.26 -20.60 3.52
CA GLY A 404 -21.02 -19.80 3.41
C GLY A 404 -21.21 -18.28 3.65
N TYR A 405 -22.43 -17.80 3.94
CA TYR A 405 -22.71 -16.37 4.11
C TYR A 405 -21.92 -15.69 5.23
N PRO A 406 -21.61 -16.33 6.38
CA PRO A 406 -20.79 -15.70 7.41
C PRO A 406 -19.40 -15.30 6.90
N MET A 407 -18.73 -16.18 6.15
CA MET A 407 -17.42 -15.88 5.55
C MET A 407 -17.53 -14.85 4.41
N PHE A 408 -18.59 -14.93 3.62
CA PHE A 408 -18.89 -13.91 2.60
C PHE A 408 -19.15 -12.54 3.24
N GLY A 409 -19.79 -12.47 4.41
CA GLY A 409 -19.93 -11.25 5.20
C GLY A 409 -18.60 -10.62 5.58
N ILE A 410 -17.62 -11.43 6.00
CA ILE A 410 -16.26 -10.94 6.28
C ILE A 410 -15.62 -10.39 4.99
N ALA A 411 -15.75 -11.09 3.87
CA ALA A 411 -15.22 -10.61 2.59
C ALA A 411 -15.89 -9.29 2.15
N MET A 412 -17.20 -9.16 2.34
CA MET A 412 -17.92 -7.93 2.04
C MET A 412 -17.56 -6.79 3.01
N SER A 413 -17.14 -7.10 4.23
CA SER A 413 -16.56 -6.11 5.16
C SER A 413 -15.22 -5.56 4.62
N ALA A 414 -14.37 -6.43 4.04
CA ALA A 414 -13.13 -5.99 3.37
C ALA A 414 -13.43 -5.12 2.13
N VAL A 415 -14.37 -5.55 1.28
CA VAL A 415 -14.82 -4.77 0.11
C VAL A 415 -15.41 -3.42 0.54
N GLY A 416 -16.20 -3.40 1.60
CA GLY A 416 -16.76 -2.18 2.17
C GLY A 416 -15.69 -1.22 2.67
N MET A 417 -14.69 -1.72 3.39
CA MET A 417 -13.56 -0.92 3.87
C MET A 417 -12.78 -0.33 2.69
N LEU A 418 -12.46 -1.13 1.66
CA LEU A 418 -11.72 -0.69 0.48
C LEU A 418 -12.57 0.09 -0.54
N SER A 419 -13.87 0.26 -0.31
CA SER A 419 -14.76 0.96 -1.25
C SER A 419 -14.37 2.42 -1.50
N ILE A 420 -13.83 3.11 -0.49
CA ILE A 420 -13.39 4.51 -0.58
C ILE A 420 -11.89 4.65 -0.88
N VAL A 421 -11.24 3.56 -1.27
CA VAL A 421 -9.78 3.55 -1.47
C VAL A 421 -9.30 4.54 -2.53
N GLY A 422 -10.16 4.94 -3.49
CA GLY A 422 -9.84 6.00 -4.44
C GLY A 422 -9.59 7.35 -3.77
N MET A 423 -10.38 7.69 -2.73
CA MET A 423 -10.13 8.87 -1.90
C MET A 423 -8.91 8.67 -0.99
N ILE A 424 -8.76 7.49 -0.41
CA ILE A 424 -7.61 7.17 0.47
C ILE A 424 -6.29 7.32 -0.30
N ILE A 425 -6.19 6.76 -1.52
CA ILE A 425 -5.00 6.91 -2.38
C ILE A 425 -4.77 8.38 -2.74
N SER A 426 -5.84 9.13 -3.01
CA SER A 426 -5.75 10.55 -3.35
C SER A 426 -5.13 11.37 -2.22
N ASN A 427 -5.53 11.08 -0.98
CA ASN A 427 -5.01 11.70 0.22
C ASN A 427 -3.59 11.22 0.55
N ASP A 428 -3.31 9.94 0.36
CA ASP A 428 -2.00 9.37 0.68
C ASP A 428 -0.91 9.87 -0.30
N ALA A 429 -1.20 9.87 -1.61
CA ALA A 429 -0.29 10.39 -2.62
C ALA A 429 -0.07 11.92 -2.52
N TYR A 430 -1.00 12.65 -1.88
CA TYR A 430 -0.80 14.06 -1.56
C TYR A 430 0.45 14.28 -0.70
N GLY A 431 0.69 13.42 0.30
CA GLY A 431 1.83 13.55 1.21
C GLY A 431 3.18 13.65 0.49
N PRO A 432 3.63 12.62 -0.25
CA PRO A 432 4.89 12.68 -0.99
C PRO A 432 4.98 13.81 -2.02
N ILE A 433 3.83 14.21 -2.60
CA ILE A 433 3.80 15.33 -3.56
C ILE A 433 4.12 16.66 -2.85
N VAL A 434 3.57 16.90 -1.67
CA VAL A 434 3.83 18.16 -0.94
C VAL A 434 5.19 18.16 -0.25
N ASP A 435 5.68 17.01 0.18
CA ASP A 435 7.01 16.80 0.71
C ASP A 435 8.08 17.19 -0.34
N ASN A 436 8.01 16.58 -1.51
CA ASN A 436 8.85 16.97 -2.66
C ASN A 436 8.65 18.43 -3.11
N ALA A 437 7.45 18.97 -2.96
CA ALA A 437 7.21 20.38 -3.27
C ALA A 437 7.91 21.31 -2.26
N ARG A 438 7.98 20.90 -1.00
CA ARG A 438 8.73 21.60 0.05
C ARG A 438 10.22 21.58 -0.27
N GLY A 439 10.78 20.41 -0.58
CA GLY A 439 12.18 20.29 -1.00
C GLY A 439 12.52 21.14 -2.26
N LEU A 440 11.63 21.13 -3.25
CA LEU A 440 11.78 21.96 -4.45
C LEU A 440 11.71 23.47 -4.13
N ALA A 441 10.88 23.89 -3.16
CA ALA A 441 10.78 25.28 -2.74
C ALA A 441 12.07 25.73 -2.03
N GLU A 442 12.68 24.87 -1.20
CA GLU A 442 13.95 25.11 -0.52
C GLU A 442 15.10 25.16 -1.55
N MET A 443 15.27 24.14 -2.37
CA MET A 443 16.30 24.09 -3.43
C MET A 443 16.14 25.22 -4.48
N GLY A 444 14.90 25.68 -4.68
CA GLY A 444 14.57 26.75 -5.62
C GLY A 444 14.68 28.16 -5.06
N ASP A 445 15.06 28.31 -3.77
CA ASP A 445 15.18 29.57 -3.05
C ASP A 445 13.93 30.49 -3.21
N LEU A 446 12.73 29.90 -2.94
CA LEU A 446 11.46 30.63 -3.09
C LEU A 446 11.15 31.61 -1.94
N GLY A 447 11.97 31.62 -0.90
CA GLY A 447 11.86 32.49 0.27
C GLY A 447 11.01 31.91 1.41
N ASP A 448 11.24 32.47 2.62
CA ASP A 448 10.71 31.95 3.88
C ASP A 448 9.17 31.85 3.92
N GLU A 449 8.46 32.82 3.35
CA GLU A 449 6.99 32.82 3.31
C GLU A 449 6.43 31.62 2.52
N VAL A 450 7.13 31.22 1.46
CA VAL A 450 6.75 30.04 0.65
C VAL A 450 7.10 28.76 1.39
N LEU A 451 8.23 28.73 2.09
CA LEU A 451 8.62 27.60 2.92
C LEU A 451 7.62 27.36 4.06
N ASP A 452 7.17 28.41 4.75
CA ASP A 452 6.13 28.31 5.80
C ASP A 452 4.83 27.67 5.27
N ILE A 453 4.45 28.03 4.03
CA ILE A 453 3.27 27.45 3.37
C ILE A 453 3.51 25.97 3.06
N THR A 454 4.66 25.62 2.46
CA THR A 454 4.97 24.25 2.08
C THR A 454 5.19 23.35 3.30
N ASP A 455 5.79 23.84 4.37
CA ASP A 455 5.91 23.16 5.66
C ASP A 455 4.52 22.83 6.27
N SER A 456 3.59 23.78 6.19
CA SER A 456 2.20 23.55 6.63
C SER A 456 1.48 22.47 5.81
N LEU A 457 1.73 22.43 4.50
CA LEU A 457 1.17 21.41 3.63
C LEU A 457 1.80 20.03 3.88
N ASP A 458 3.12 19.98 4.08
CA ASP A 458 3.86 18.75 4.38
C ASP A 458 3.44 18.18 5.74
N SER A 459 3.32 18.99 6.78
CA SER A 459 2.80 18.57 8.09
C SER A 459 1.41 17.93 7.97
N ALA A 460 0.51 18.52 7.16
CA ALA A 460 -0.79 17.94 6.89
C ALA A 460 -0.69 16.62 6.11
N GLY A 461 0.25 16.53 5.17
CA GLY A 461 0.55 15.32 4.42
C GLY A 461 0.99 14.17 5.32
N ASN A 462 1.89 14.42 6.26
CA ASN A 462 2.38 13.42 7.20
C ASN A 462 1.29 12.91 8.15
N THR A 463 0.42 13.79 8.66
CA THR A 463 -0.73 13.41 9.47
C THR A 463 -1.65 12.46 8.70
N VAL A 464 -1.96 12.79 7.46
CA VAL A 464 -2.87 11.97 6.63
C VAL A 464 -2.21 10.67 6.18
N LYS A 465 -0.90 10.65 5.90
CA LYS A 465 -0.15 9.40 5.64
C LYS A 465 -0.30 8.40 6.80
N ALA A 466 -0.24 8.83 8.06
CA ALA A 466 -0.42 7.94 9.21
C ALA A 466 -1.84 7.34 9.26
N VAL A 467 -2.87 8.16 9.02
CA VAL A 467 -4.28 7.73 8.97
C VAL A 467 -4.50 6.72 7.83
N THR A 468 -4.00 7.02 6.63
CA THR A 468 -4.17 6.17 5.44
C THR A 468 -3.41 4.86 5.55
N LYS A 469 -2.23 4.85 6.15
CA LYS A 469 -1.48 3.61 6.45
C LYS A 469 -2.23 2.73 7.44
N GLY A 470 -2.74 3.28 8.54
CA GLY A 470 -3.58 2.53 9.49
C GLY A 470 -4.80 1.93 8.81
N PHE A 471 -5.49 2.70 7.98
CA PHE A 471 -6.61 2.23 7.18
C PHE A 471 -6.21 1.10 6.22
N ALA A 472 -5.10 1.26 5.48
CA ALA A 472 -4.61 0.27 4.53
C ALA A 472 -4.26 -1.07 5.20
N ILE A 473 -3.59 -1.03 6.36
CA ILE A 473 -3.24 -2.23 7.13
C ILE A 473 -4.50 -2.92 7.66
N GLY A 474 -5.48 -2.15 8.16
CA GLY A 474 -6.78 -2.68 8.59
C GLY A 474 -7.54 -3.36 7.44
N ALA A 475 -7.54 -2.75 6.26
CA ALA A 475 -8.15 -3.30 5.06
C ALA A 475 -7.45 -4.59 4.59
N ALA A 476 -6.11 -4.60 4.60
CA ALA A 476 -5.33 -5.80 4.32
C ALA A 476 -5.68 -6.92 5.31
N GLY A 477 -5.85 -6.60 6.60
CA GLY A 477 -6.27 -7.56 7.63
C GLY A 477 -7.58 -8.26 7.33
N LEU A 478 -8.62 -7.51 6.98
CA LEU A 478 -9.90 -8.11 6.57
C LEU A 478 -9.80 -8.87 5.25
N THR A 479 -9.02 -8.36 4.30
CA THR A 479 -8.79 -9.02 3.00
C THR A 479 -8.14 -10.39 3.15
N VAL A 480 -7.10 -10.51 3.99
CA VAL A 480 -6.41 -11.80 4.16
C VAL A 480 -7.23 -12.80 4.95
N ILE A 481 -8.11 -12.35 5.87
CA ILE A 481 -9.11 -13.22 6.50
C ILE A 481 -10.11 -13.73 5.44
N ALA A 482 -10.53 -12.86 4.53
CA ALA A 482 -11.39 -13.25 3.40
C ALA A 482 -10.67 -14.22 2.44
N LEU A 483 -9.38 -14.01 2.17
CA LEU A 483 -8.57 -14.93 1.36
C LEU A 483 -8.39 -16.29 2.01
N LEU A 484 -8.32 -16.38 3.35
CA LEU A 484 -8.35 -17.67 4.06
C LEU A 484 -9.68 -18.40 3.82
N GLY A 485 -10.80 -17.67 3.83
CA GLY A 485 -12.10 -18.24 3.45
C GLY A 485 -12.16 -18.67 1.98
N ALA A 486 -11.58 -17.91 1.06
CA ALA A 486 -11.45 -18.27 -0.33
C ALA A 486 -10.57 -19.52 -0.52
N PHE A 487 -9.46 -19.64 0.23
CA PHE A 487 -8.62 -20.85 0.23
C PHE A 487 -9.40 -22.09 0.63
N ILE A 488 -10.20 -22.04 1.70
CA ILE A 488 -11.09 -23.14 2.12
C ILE A 488 -12.06 -23.49 1.00
N SER A 489 -12.63 -22.49 0.32
CA SER A 489 -13.56 -22.70 -0.80
C SER A 489 -12.89 -23.39 -1.99
N GLU A 490 -11.68 -22.95 -2.37
CA GLU A 490 -10.89 -23.56 -3.45
C GLU A 490 -10.47 -25.01 -3.12
N VAL A 491 -10.07 -25.28 -1.86
CA VAL A 491 -9.75 -26.64 -1.40
C VAL A 491 -10.98 -27.55 -1.50
N ASN A 492 -12.14 -27.06 -1.08
CA ASN A 492 -13.38 -27.84 -1.13
C ASN A 492 -13.85 -28.09 -2.59
N GLU A 493 -13.68 -27.11 -3.48
CA GLU A 493 -13.99 -27.28 -4.90
C GLU A 493 -13.03 -28.28 -5.55
N ALA A 494 -11.74 -28.22 -5.28
CA ALA A 494 -10.75 -29.19 -5.76
C ALA A 494 -10.99 -30.58 -5.19
N GLY A 495 -11.30 -30.70 -3.91
CA GLY A 495 -11.56 -31.97 -3.21
C GLY A 495 -12.85 -32.66 -3.64
N ALA A 496 -13.84 -31.93 -4.16
CA ALA A 496 -15.12 -32.48 -4.58
C ALA A 496 -15.00 -33.59 -5.66
N SER A 497 -13.90 -33.60 -6.40
CA SER A 497 -13.61 -34.64 -7.40
C SER A 497 -12.87 -35.85 -6.84
N ILE A 498 -12.46 -35.82 -5.56
CA ILE A 498 -11.66 -36.85 -4.89
C ILE A 498 -12.58 -37.77 -4.08
N ALA A 499 -12.55 -39.08 -4.35
CA ALA A 499 -13.37 -40.04 -3.63
C ALA A 499 -12.99 -40.07 -2.14
N GLY A 500 -14.00 -39.90 -1.28
CA GLY A 500 -13.80 -39.92 0.19
C GLY A 500 -13.35 -38.57 0.79
N PHE A 501 -13.22 -37.51 0.00
CA PHE A 501 -12.90 -36.18 0.52
C PHE A 501 -14.02 -35.65 1.44
N VAL A 502 -13.65 -35.17 2.61
CA VAL A 502 -14.56 -34.51 3.54
C VAL A 502 -14.33 -32.99 3.46
N PRO A 503 -15.37 -32.19 3.16
CA PRO A 503 -15.22 -30.74 3.06
C PRO A 503 -14.66 -30.13 4.34
N ILE A 504 -13.69 -29.25 4.18
CA ILE A 504 -13.02 -28.54 5.28
C ILE A 504 -13.88 -27.34 5.67
N THR A 505 -14.16 -27.17 6.95
CA THR A 505 -14.89 -26.02 7.51
C THR A 505 -13.99 -25.09 8.33
N GLY A 506 -12.78 -25.52 8.68
CA GLY A 506 -11.79 -24.80 9.45
C GLY A 506 -10.58 -25.68 9.74
N PHE A 507 -9.62 -25.13 10.48
CA PHE A 507 -8.38 -25.83 10.82
C PHE A 507 -8.28 -26.00 12.34
N ASP A 508 -8.08 -27.24 12.78
CA ASP A 508 -7.91 -27.54 14.19
C ASP A 508 -6.46 -27.26 14.62
N ILE A 509 -6.25 -26.29 15.49
CA ILE A 509 -4.92 -25.92 16.00
C ILE A 509 -4.27 -27.03 16.85
N MET A 510 -5.03 -28.01 17.31
CA MET A 510 -4.51 -29.18 18.02
C MET A 510 -3.91 -30.21 17.05
N ASN A 511 -4.20 -30.10 15.75
CA ASN A 511 -3.54 -30.93 14.74
C ASN A 511 -2.06 -30.51 14.60
N PRO A 512 -1.10 -31.46 14.77
CA PRO A 512 0.33 -31.13 14.69
C PRO A 512 0.76 -30.51 13.34
N ALA A 513 0.13 -30.87 12.23
CA ALA A 513 0.43 -30.27 10.93
C ALA A 513 -0.01 -28.80 10.87
N VAL A 514 -1.20 -28.49 11.39
CA VAL A 514 -1.69 -27.09 11.50
C VAL A 514 -0.77 -26.28 12.42
N PHE A 515 -0.41 -26.85 13.58
CA PHE A 515 0.46 -26.18 14.53
C PHE A 515 1.87 -25.92 13.97
N PHE A 516 2.45 -26.89 13.27
CA PHE A 516 3.71 -26.74 12.54
C PHE A 516 3.62 -25.59 11.53
N GLY A 517 2.60 -25.62 10.69
CA GLY A 517 2.36 -24.55 9.72
C GLY A 517 2.25 -23.19 10.37
N MET A 518 1.50 -23.07 11.47
CA MET A 518 1.29 -21.83 12.20
C MET A 518 2.59 -21.25 12.77
N LEU A 519 3.48 -22.06 13.33
CA LEU A 519 4.78 -21.59 13.83
C LEU A 519 5.68 -21.07 12.69
N VAL A 520 5.75 -21.81 11.59
CA VAL A 520 6.53 -21.38 10.42
C VAL A 520 5.93 -20.11 9.84
N GLY A 521 4.61 -20.09 9.60
CA GLY A 521 3.90 -18.93 9.05
C GLY A 521 4.07 -17.67 9.89
N ALA A 522 4.01 -17.78 11.21
CA ALA A 522 4.20 -16.66 12.11
C ALA A 522 5.61 -16.05 12.06
N SER A 523 6.62 -16.83 11.68
CA SER A 523 8.00 -16.34 11.56
C SER A 523 8.30 -15.59 10.25
N ILE A 524 7.53 -15.87 9.18
CA ILE A 524 7.81 -15.33 7.85
C ILE A 524 7.78 -13.80 7.77
N PRO A 525 6.76 -13.09 8.31
CA PRO A 525 6.75 -11.61 8.26
C PRO A 525 7.94 -11.00 8.99
N ALA A 526 8.39 -11.58 10.11
CA ALA A 526 9.54 -11.10 10.84
C ALA A 526 10.85 -11.27 10.03
N VAL A 527 11.05 -12.44 9.42
CA VAL A 527 12.22 -12.70 8.58
C VAL A 527 12.20 -11.82 7.34
N PHE A 528 11.05 -11.67 6.70
CA PHE A 528 10.88 -10.81 5.54
C PHE A 528 11.23 -9.34 5.87
N SER A 529 10.71 -8.82 6.97
CA SER A 529 11.02 -7.47 7.45
C SER A 529 12.51 -7.29 7.74
N ALA A 530 13.11 -8.27 8.42
CA ALA A 530 14.55 -8.24 8.72
C ALA A 530 15.40 -8.20 7.45
N MET A 531 15.04 -8.96 6.41
CA MET A 531 15.74 -8.95 5.13
C MET A 531 15.68 -7.58 4.46
N LEU A 532 14.50 -6.92 4.47
CA LEU A 532 14.33 -5.60 3.91
C LEU A 532 15.13 -4.54 4.67
N MET A 533 15.05 -4.55 6.02
CA MET A 533 15.79 -3.60 6.86
C MET A 533 17.31 -3.74 6.69
N LEU A 534 17.82 -4.97 6.67
CA LEU A 534 19.25 -5.24 6.38
C LEU A 534 19.63 -4.82 4.96
N GLY A 535 18.69 -4.90 4.02
CA GLY A 535 18.89 -4.37 2.66
C GLY A 535 19.05 -2.86 2.65
N VAL A 536 18.20 -2.13 3.37
CA VAL A 536 18.32 -0.67 3.54
C VAL A 536 19.65 -0.31 4.19
N ASP A 537 20.01 -0.96 5.32
CA ASP A 537 21.25 -0.72 6.05
C ASP A 537 22.49 -0.86 5.15
N ARG A 538 22.63 -2.01 4.45
CA ARG A 538 23.77 -2.25 3.55
C ARG A 538 23.88 -1.21 2.43
N ASN A 539 22.74 -0.75 1.91
CA ASN A 539 22.73 0.23 0.82
C ASN A 539 22.97 1.64 1.33
N ALA A 540 22.42 2.02 2.50
CA ALA A 540 22.70 3.29 3.14
C ALA A 540 24.19 3.46 3.46
N GLN A 541 24.87 2.43 3.97
CA GLN A 541 26.32 2.47 4.19
C GLN A 541 27.11 2.75 2.90
N ARG A 542 26.69 2.17 1.76
CA ARG A 542 27.33 2.46 0.46
C ARG A 542 27.06 3.89 0.00
N MET A 543 25.86 4.37 0.20
CA MET A 543 25.46 5.73 -0.14
C MET A 543 26.22 6.76 0.70
N ILE A 544 26.33 6.56 2.02
CA ILE A 544 27.11 7.40 2.94
C ILE A 544 28.57 7.47 2.49
N ALA A 545 29.17 6.34 2.12
CA ALA A 545 30.54 6.32 1.61
C ALA A 545 30.72 7.15 0.33
N GLU A 546 29.72 7.13 -0.56
CA GLU A 546 29.71 7.94 -1.78
C GLU A 546 29.52 9.43 -1.47
N ILE A 547 28.62 9.79 -0.56
CA ILE A 547 28.43 11.19 -0.13
C ILE A 547 29.75 11.73 0.45
N HIS A 548 30.38 10.98 1.36
CA HIS A 548 31.71 11.37 1.91
C HIS A 548 32.77 11.48 0.84
N ARG A 549 32.80 10.60 -0.17
CA ARG A 549 33.72 10.71 -1.30
C ARG A 549 33.53 12.04 -2.03
N GLN A 550 32.30 12.38 -2.35
CA GLN A 550 31.99 13.59 -3.11
C GLN A 550 32.36 14.86 -2.33
N PHE A 551 32.03 14.95 -1.02
CA PHE A 551 32.41 16.08 -0.20
C PHE A 551 33.93 16.23 0.00
N ARG A 552 34.70 15.13 -0.14
CA ARG A 552 36.16 15.16 -0.05
C ARG A 552 36.83 15.47 -1.39
N GLU A 553 36.30 14.96 -2.50
CA GLU A 553 36.98 14.96 -3.81
C GLU A 553 36.49 16.08 -4.73
N ILE A 554 35.27 16.56 -4.57
CA ILE A 554 34.74 17.67 -5.35
C ILE A 554 35.05 18.98 -4.63
N ALA A 555 36.06 19.69 -5.12
CA ALA A 555 36.49 20.97 -4.54
C ALA A 555 35.37 22.02 -4.65
N GLY A 556 35.08 22.74 -3.57
CA GLY A 556 34.04 23.77 -3.51
C GLY A 556 32.64 23.23 -3.16
N LEU A 557 32.42 21.93 -3.19
CA LEU A 557 31.10 21.35 -2.88
C LEU A 557 30.70 21.60 -1.43
N LYS A 558 31.63 21.35 -0.50
CA LYS A 558 31.38 21.53 0.94
C LYS A 558 31.19 23.01 1.31
N GLU A 559 31.92 23.89 0.63
CA GLU A 559 31.89 25.33 0.82
C GLU A 559 30.64 25.98 0.18
N GLY A 560 29.91 25.27 -0.67
CA GLY A 560 28.71 25.76 -1.35
C GLY A 560 29.02 26.70 -2.51
N ASP A 561 30.09 26.43 -3.29
CA ASP A 561 30.36 27.19 -4.53
C ASP A 561 29.19 27.01 -5.51
N PRO A 562 28.50 28.09 -5.93
CA PRO A 562 27.32 28.00 -6.82
C PRO A 562 27.63 27.42 -8.21
N ASN A 563 28.91 27.29 -8.57
CA ASN A 563 29.33 26.70 -9.85
C ASN A 563 29.67 25.20 -9.72
N VAL A 564 29.57 24.64 -8.52
CA VAL A 564 29.91 23.23 -8.22
C VAL A 564 28.65 22.45 -7.90
N GLU A 565 28.44 21.35 -8.58
CA GLU A 565 27.31 20.47 -8.36
C GLU A 565 27.75 19.06 -7.98
N PRO A 566 26.98 18.38 -7.12
CA PRO A 566 27.21 16.98 -6.81
C PRO A 566 26.97 16.06 -8.03
N GLU A 567 27.53 14.86 -7.98
CA GLU A 567 27.24 13.77 -8.90
C GLU A 567 25.95 13.03 -8.47
N TYR A 568 24.76 13.66 -8.58
CA TYR A 568 23.48 13.10 -8.15
C TYR A 568 23.18 11.72 -8.74
N ASP A 569 23.56 11.49 -10.02
CA ASP A 569 23.31 10.23 -10.72
C ASP A 569 23.98 9.03 -10.02
N LYS A 570 25.11 9.24 -9.34
CA LYS A 570 25.80 8.19 -8.59
C LYS A 570 24.98 7.69 -7.41
N CYS A 571 24.36 8.61 -6.67
CA CYS A 571 23.48 8.26 -5.55
C CYS A 571 22.22 7.54 -6.03
N ILE A 572 21.60 8.00 -7.13
CA ILE A 572 20.45 7.32 -7.76
C ILE A 572 20.83 5.91 -8.22
N GLU A 573 22.02 5.74 -8.78
CA GLU A 573 22.52 4.43 -9.24
C GLU A 573 22.73 3.45 -8.07
N ILE A 574 23.33 3.91 -6.96
CA ILE A 574 23.55 3.10 -5.75
C ILE A 574 22.21 2.66 -5.17
N ALA A 575 21.26 3.59 -4.96
CA ALA A 575 19.94 3.28 -4.46
C ALA A 575 19.22 2.28 -5.36
N THR A 576 19.22 2.50 -6.68
CA THR A 576 18.56 1.62 -7.66
C THR A 576 19.16 0.21 -7.65
N HIS A 577 20.49 0.10 -7.74
CA HIS A 577 21.16 -1.21 -7.78
C HIS A 577 20.95 -1.97 -6.48
N GLY A 578 21.05 -1.26 -5.36
CA GLY A 578 20.85 -1.83 -4.04
C GLY A 578 19.43 -2.37 -3.87
N ALA A 579 18.42 -1.57 -4.18
CA ALA A 579 17.03 -1.98 -4.08
C ALA A 579 16.74 -3.25 -4.89
N LEU A 580 17.14 -3.27 -6.16
CA LEU A 580 16.87 -4.41 -7.05
C LEU A 580 17.60 -5.71 -6.62
N LYS A 581 18.77 -5.59 -6.00
CA LYS A 581 19.54 -6.73 -5.51
C LYS A 581 18.91 -7.39 -4.28
N GLU A 582 18.41 -6.60 -3.34
CA GLU A 582 17.84 -7.09 -2.07
C GLU A 582 16.41 -7.61 -2.23
N LEU A 583 15.71 -7.15 -3.24
CA LEU A 583 14.32 -7.42 -3.52
C LEU A 583 14.02 -8.89 -3.84
N ILE A 584 14.83 -9.50 -4.72
CA ILE A 584 14.59 -10.85 -5.24
C ILE A 584 14.67 -11.91 -4.13
N PRO A 585 15.69 -11.95 -3.26
CA PRO A 585 15.76 -12.94 -2.18
C PRO A 585 14.58 -12.85 -1.21
N ALA A 586 14.13 -11.63 -0.86
CA ALA A 586 13.02 -11.43 0.07
C ALA A 586 11.69 -11.91 -0.53
N GLY A 587 11.39 -11.57 -1.79
CA GLY A 587 10.19 -12.02 -2.47
C GLY A 587 10.15 -13.53 -2.69
N LEU A 588 11.30 -14.12 -3.10
CA LEU A 588 11.41 -15.57 -3.26
C LEU A 588 11.24 -16.31 -1.92
N MET A 589 11.78 -15.80 -0.83
CA MET A 589 11.62 -16.40 0.50
C MET A 589 10.13 -16.52 0.89
N ALA A 590 9.33 -15.48 0.67
CA ALA A 590 7.90 -15.51 0.97
C ALA A 590 7.16 -16.57 0.14
N ILE A 591 7.41 -16.64 -1.16
CA ILE A 591 6.75 -17.60 -2.08
C ILE A 591 7.21 -19.02 -1.81
N LEU A 592 8.53 -19.26 -1.73
CA LEU A 592 9.09 -20.60 -1.54
C LEU A 592 8.75 -21.21 -0.19
N SER A 593 8.69 -20.41 0.89
CA SER A 593 8.26 -20.91 2.19
C SER A 593 6.83 -21.48 2.16
N THR A 594 5.91 -20.80 1.47
CA THR A 594 4.54 -21.28 1.27
C THR A 594 4.51 -22.60 0.50
N ILE A 595 5.25 -22.67 -0.60
CA ILE A 595 5.32 -23.86 -1.44
C ILE A 595 5.89 -25.06 -0.65
N ILE A 596 6.98 -24.84 0.09
CA ILE A 596 7.62 -25.88 0.90
C ILE A 596 6.67 -26.40 1.98
N VAL A 597 6.04 -25.51 2.75
CA VAL A 597 5.11 -25.91 3.81
C VAL A 597 3.92 -26.68 3.24
N GLY A 598 3.39 -26.26 2.09
CA GLY A 598 2.28 -26.94 1.43
C GLY A 598 2.62 -28.34 0.93
N PHE A 599 3.78 -28.52 0.32
CA PHE A 599 4.20 -29.88 -0.11
C PHE A 599 4.64 -30.77 1.06
N VAL A 600 5.12 -30.22 2.16
CA VAL A 600 5.48 -31.01 3.34
C VAL A 600 4.22 -31.43 4.12
N GLY A 601 3.40 -30.47 4.53
CA GLY A 601 2.32 -30.72 5.49
C GLY A 601 0.90 -30.61 4.92
N GLY A 602 0.77 -30.45 3.59
CA GLY A 602 -0.53 -30.40 2.90
C GLY A 602 -1.38 -29.19 3.27
N VAL A 603 -2.66 -29.32 2.98
CA VAL A 603 -3.69 -28.28 3.19
C VAL A 603 -3.81 -27.87 4.66
N GLU A 604 -3.69 -28.84 5.57
CA GLU A 604 -3.73 -28.60 7.01
C GLU A 604 -2.61 -27.67 7.48
N ALA A 605 -1.37 -27.96 7.06
CA ALA A 605 -0.23 -27.11 7.39
C ALA A 605 -0.35 -25.72 6.75
N ILE A 606 -0.88 -25.60 5.55
CA ILE A 606 -1.13 -24.30 4.91
C ILE A 606 -2.19 -23.50 5.66
N GLY A 607 -3.24 -24.12 6.15
CA GLY A 607 -4.24 -23.44 6.98
C GLY A 607 -3.62 -22.83 8.25
N GLY A 608 -2.76 -23.58 8.92
CA GLY A 608 -1.96 -23.08 10.06
C GLY A 608 -0.99 -21.99 9.64
N PHE A 609 -0.25 -22.19 8.55
CA PHE A 609 0.73 -21.24 8.00
C PHE A 609 0.10 -19.89 7.68
N LEU A 610 -1.04 -19.87 7.01
CA LEU A 610 -1.79 -18.65 6.72
C LEU A 610 -2.24 -17.95 8.01
N THR A 611 -2.79 -18.71 8.96
CA THR A 611 -3.23 -18.15 10.23
C THR A 611 -2.08 -17.49 11.00
N GLY A 612 -0.94 -18.18 11.13
CA GLY A 612 0.25 -17.64 11.80
C GLY A 612 0.80 -16.40 11.08
N ASN A 613 0.91 -16.47 9.75
CA ASN A 613 1.41 -15.38 8.91
C ASN A 613 0.52 -14.12 8.98
N ILE A 614 -0.80 -14.30 8.97
CA ILE A 614 -1.77 -13.20 9.08
C ILE A 614 -1.64 -12.50 10.44
N VAL A 615 -1.69 -13.26 11.54
CA VAL A 615 -1.70 -12.68 12.89
C VAL A 615 -0.39 -11.95 13.19
N SER A 616 0.75 -12.60 12.96
CA SER A 616 2.06 -11.97 13.21
C SER A 616 2.34 -10.81 12.25
N GLY A 617 1.95 -10.97 10.98
CA GLY A 617 2.17 -9.94 9.98
C GLY A 617 1.36 -8.67 10.23
N LEU A 618 0.08 -8.78 10.59
CA LEU A 618 -0.73 -7.62 10.95
C LEU A 618 -0.19 -6.90 12.18
N LEU A 619 0.21 -7.64 13.21
CA LEU A 619 0.81 -7.06 14.41
C LEU A 619 2.10 -6.32 14.09
N LEU A 620 3.00 -6.92 13.31
CA LEU A 620 4.27 -6.31 12.92
C LEU A 620 4.06 -5.10 11.99
N ALA A 621 3.15 -5.20 11.01
CA ALA A 621 2.87 -4.09 10.11
C ALA A 621 2.32 -2.86 10.86
N LEU A 622 1.37 -3.05 11.77
CA LEU A 622 0.84 -1.99 12.63
C LEU A 622 1.93 -1.40 13.54
N PHE A 623 2.69 -2.27 14.21
CA PHE A 623 3.80 -1.85 15.07
C PHE A 623 4.80 -1.00 14.31
N MET A 624 5.30 -1.50 13.18
CA MET A 624 6.34 -0.81 12.41
C MET A 624 5.85 0.52 11.84
N SER A 625 4.65 0.55 11.26
CA SER A 625 4.08 1.78 10.69
C SER A 625 3.87 2.85 11.75
N ASN A 626 3.30 2.50 12.89
CA ASN A 626 2.99 3.46 13.94
C ASN A 626 4.25 3.89 14.73
N ALA A 627 5.17 2.96 15.05
CA ALA A 627 6.42 3.31 15.71
C ALA A 627 7.26 4.26 14.85
N GLY A 628 7.39 3.97 13.56
CA GLY A 628 8.14 4.83 12.64
C GLY A 628 7.51 6.22 12.49
N GLY A 629 6.18 6.29 12.32
CA GLY A 629 5.47 7.57 12.28
C GLY A 629 5.57 8.38 13.58
N LEU A 630 5.60 7.68 14.71
CA LEU A 630 5.76 8.30 16.03
C LEU A 630 7.14 8.95 16.20
N TRP A 631 8.23 8.28 15.78
CA TRP A 631 9.58 8.86 15.81
C TRP A 631 9.72 10.06 14.88
N ASP A 632 9.25 9.96 13.65
CA ASP A 632 9.30 11.04 12.67
C ASP A 632 8.58 12.29 13.18
N ASN A 633 7.33 12.16 13.64
CA ASN A 633 6.57 13.28 14.16
C ASN A 633 7.13 13.82 15.51
N SER A 634 7.82 12.98 16.29
CA SER A 634 8.56 13.47 17.48
C SER A 634 9.75 14.32 17.09
N LYS A 635 10.47 13.97 16.00
CA LYS A 635 11.54 14.80 15.41
C LYS A 635 10.97 16.17 14.96
N LYS A 636 9.88 16.15 14.17
CA LYS A 636 9.23 17.37 13.68
C LYS A 636 8.68 18.24 14.80
N PHE A 637 8.15 17.65 15.87
CA PHE A 637 7.71 18.37 17.05
C PHE A 637 8.86 19.11 17.75
N ILE A 638 10.04 18.48 17.84
CA ILE A 638 11.24 19.16 18.37
C ILE A 638 11.70 20.25 17.41
N GLU A 639 11.72 19.99 16.10
CA GLU A 639 12.11 20.97 15.09
C GLU A 639 11.24 22.22 15.07
N SER A 640 9.97 22.13 15.46
CA SER A 640 9.05 23.26 15.60
C SER A 640 9.34 24.16 16.82
N GLY A 641 10.43 23.91 17.54
CA GLY A 641 10.92 24.74 18.65
C GLY A 641 10.70 24.17 20.05
N HIS A 642 10.17 22.93 20.17
CA HIS A 642 10.01 22.26 21.46
C HIS A 642 11.30 21.53 21.87
N ASN A 643 11.46 21.22 23.16
CA ASN A 643 12.59 20.43 23.70
C ASN A 643 13.98 20.92 23.27
N GLY A 644 14.14 22.25 23.10
CA GLY A 644 15.39 22.88 22.66
C GLY A 644 15.54 23.17 21.17
N GLY A 645 14.61 22.71 20.33
CA GLY A 645 14.56 23.01 18.90
C GLY A 645 15.65 22.34 18.05
N LYS A 646 15.74 22.78 16.80
CA LYS A 646 16.74 22.28 15.83
C LYS A 646 18.17 22.43 16.36
N GLY A 647 19.01 21.40 16.18
CA GLY A 647 20.40 21.36 16.60
C GLY A 647 20.64 21.03 18.08
N SER A 648 19.59 20.92 18.90
CA SER A 648 19.69 20.48 20.30
C SER A 648 20.11 19.02 20.44
N SER A 649 20.51 18.61 21.65
CA SER A 649 20.77 17.19 21.95
C SER A 649 19.53 16.32 21.76
N ALA A 650 18.34 16.84 22.12
CA ALA A 650 17.06 16.17 21.90
C ALA A 650 16.77 16.00 20.41
N HIS A 651 17.03 17.03 19.60
CA HIS A 651 16.88 16.92 18.14
C HIS A 651 17.76 15.81 17.55
N LYS A 652 19.05 15.77 17.91
CA LYS A 652 19.97 14.73 17.44
C LYS A 652 19.53 13.32 17.86
N ALA A 653 19.01 13.18 19.07
CA ALA A 653 18.46 11.90 19.55
C ALA A 653 17.19 11.50 18.79
N ALA A 654 16.32 12.47 18.47
CA ALA A 654 15.11 12.24 17.70
C ALA A 654 15.41 11.84 16.25
N VAL A 655 16.41 12.47 15.61
CA VAL A 655 16.89 12.07 14.26
C VAL A 655 17.37 10.62 14.27
N VAL A 656 18.10 10.17 15.31
CA VAL A 656 18.48 8.74 15.43
C VAL A 656 17.25 7.84 15.54
N GLY A 657 16.22 8.26 16.28
CA GLY A 657 14.96 7.53 16.39
C GLY A 657 14.24 7.42 15.05
N ASP A 658 14.17 8.52 14.30
CA ASP A 658 13.59 8.59 12.96
C ASP A 658 14.34 7.71 11.96
N THR A 659 15.68 7.77 11.96
CA THR A 659 16.54 6.89 11.15
C THR A 659 16.24 5.40 11.37
N VAL A 660 15.93 4.98 12.62
CA VAL A 660 15.47 3.60 12.91
C VAL A 660 14.04 3.39 12.43
N GLY A 661 13.20 4.39 12.54
CA GLY A 661 11.78 4.36 12.18
C GLY A 661 11.51 4.33 10.67
N ASP A 662 12.38 4.94 9.88
CA ASP A 662 12.22 5.06 8.43
C ASP A 662 12.08 3.70 7.71
N PRO A 663 13.01 2.75 7.88
CA PRO A 663 12.81 1.43 7.29
C PRO A 663 11.61 0.68 7.87
N PHE A 664 11.15 1.00 9.08
CA PHE A 664 9.96 0.42 9.68
C PHE A 664 8.70 0.92 8.98
N LYS A 665 8.50 2.26 8.92
CA LYS A 665 7.24 2.87 8.46
C LYS A 665 7.03 2.83 6.95
N ASP A 666 8.12 2.88 6.16
CA ASP A 666 8.03 3.09 4.71
C ASP A 666 8.53 1.89 3.88
N THR A 667 9.27 0.95 4.50
CA THR A 667 9.78 -0.24 3.80
C THR A 667 9.18 -1.52 4.37
N ALA A 668 9.56 -1.93 5.57
CA ALA A 668 9.22 -3.23 6.14
C ALA A 668 7.72 -3.34 6.48
N GLY A 669 7.19 -2.38 7.26
CA GLY A 669 5.80 -2.40 7.70
C GLY A 669 4.79 -2.52 6.55
N PRO A 670 4.78 -1.58 5.59
CA PRO A 670 3.86 -1.66 4.46
C PRO A 670 4.07 -2.88 3.55
N SER A 671 5.32 -3.35 3.38
CA SER A 671 5.61 -4.51 2.52
C SER A 671 5.12 -5.83 3.09
N ILE A 672 4.88 -5.92 4.41
CA ILE A 672 4.25 -7.08 5.04
C ILE A 672 2.83 -7.30 4.49
N ASN A 673 2.06 -6.24 4.22
CA ASN A 673 0.69 -6.36 3.68
C ASN A 673 0.70 -7.13 2.36
N THR A 674 1.55 -6.72 1.43
CA THR A 674 1.70 -7.40 0.13
C THR A 674 2.29 -8.80 0.29
N GLN A 675 3.20 -9.02 1.24
CA GLN A 675 3.76 -10.34 1.54
C GLN A 675 2.67 -11.31 2.00
N ILE A 676 1.79 -10.91 2.92
CA ILE A 676 0.69 -11.76 3.42
C ILE A 676 -0.29 -12.07 2.28
N THR A 677 -0.61 -11.10 1.44
CA THR A 677 -1.51 -11.27 0.28
C THR A 677 -0.92 -12.25 -0.73
N VAL A 678 0.35 -12.10 -1.10
CA VAL A 678 1.06 -13.00 -2.02
C VAL A 678 1.04 -14.43 -1.50
N VAL A 679 1.37 -14.63 -0.22
CA VAL A 679 1.36 -15.96 0.44
C VAL A 679 -0.03 -16.58 0.40
N SER A 680 -1.08 -15.81 0.69
CA SER A 680 -2.47 -16.28 0.67
C SER A 680 -2.92 -16.67 -0.73
N LEU A 681 -2.54 -15.91 -1.76
CA LEU A 681 -2.88 -16.20 -3.15
C LEU A 681 -2.12 -17.40 -3.69
N VAL A 682 -0.83 -17.55 -3.40
CA VAL A 682 -0.05 -18.75 -3.75
C VAL A 682 -0.67 -19.99 -3.13
N SER A 683 -1.10 -19.91 -1.87
CA SER A 683 -1.78 -21.00 -1.17
C SER A 683 -3.08 -21.42 -1.89
N SER A 684 -3.91 -20.44 -2.26
CA SER A 684 -5.19 -20.69 -2.95
C SER A 684 -4.97 -21.26 -4.35
N LEU A 685 -4.02 -20.72 -5.12
CA LEU A 685 -3.72 -21.19 -6.47
C LEU A 685 -3.11 -22.60 -6.50
N MET A 686 -2.39 -22.98 -5.46
CA MET A 686 -1.74 -24.30 -5.34
C MET A 686 -2.56 -25.31 -4.53
N SER A 687 -3.77 -24.97 -4.11
CA SER A 687 -4.65 -25.83 -3.27
C SER A 687 -4.80 -27.24 -3.78
N THR A 688 -5.04 -27.42 -5.09
CA THR A 688 -5.15 -28.73 -5.74
C THR A 688 -3.85 -29.53 -5.63
N LEU A 689 -2.69 -28.90 -5.81
CA LEU A 689 -1.38 -29.57 -5.72
C LEU A 689 -1.09 -29.97 -4.28
N PHE A 690 -1.37 -29.12 -3.30
CA PHE A 690 -1.17 -29.43 -1.89
C PHE A 690 -2.10 -30.54 -1.40
N LEU A 691 -3.32 -30.62 -1.97
CA LEU A 691 -4.27 -31.66 -1.65
C LEU A 691 -3.86 -33.04 -2.20
N THR A 692 -3.15 -33.07 -3.34
CA THR A 692 -2.86 -34.31 -4.06
C THR A 692 -1.41 -34.78 -3.97
N MET A 693 -0.48 -33.92 -3.62
CA MET A 693 0.96 -34.18 -3.73
C MET A 693 1.74 -33.92 -2.43
N SER A 694 1.08 -33.70 -1.29
CA SER A 694 1.78 -33.49 -0.03
C SER A 694 2.43 -34.76 0.52
N LEU A 695 3.54 -34.60 1.28
CA LEU A 695 4.28 -35.72 1.88
C LEU A 695 3.53 -36.34 3.05
N PHE A 696 2.85 -35.52 3.84
CA PHE A 696 2.05 -35.96 4.99
C PHE A 696 0.58 -35.67 4.68
N HIS A 697 -0.16 -36.74 4.36
CA HIS A 697 -1.61 -36.71 4.12
C HIS A 697 -2.37 -36.94 5.40
#